data_3c99e158937fab38fbc590c0cfcbc648
#
_entry.id   3c99e158937fab38fbc590c0cfcbc648
#
_cell.length_a   1.000
_cell.length_b   1.000
_cell.length_c   1.000
_cell.angle_alpha   90.00
_cell.angle_beta   90.00
_cell.angle_gamma   90.00
#
_symmetry.space_group_name_H-M   'P 1'
#
loop_
_entity.id
_entity.type
_entity.pdbx_description
1 polymer ?
#
loop_
_entity_poly.entity_id
_entity_poly.type
_entity_poly.pdbx_seq_one_letter_code
_entity_poly.pdbx_strand_id
1 'polypeptide(L)'
;MLGRLLRERRLITLTGVGGVGKSRLALRAVTDACRTRRDGVWWVELSPLRDPALLTATVAHAVGLADHSPRPLDEELCAWMADRELLLVLDTCEHLVPDCRHLAGELLQSAPGLTILITSREPLRSAIEAVVEVRPLPCEGPDSDALALFRARALAATPRAAAVFADPERTALAAEVCRRLDGIPLALELAGARLRLWTVEQMAERIGERFEMLSDVRVPRPPRHRTMRTTIGWSHELCEPLERLLWARLSVFTGDFDIAAARAVCAGGPLPAARVERVLSGLAAKSVVLRTEERGAGARYRLLDTIREYGHDWLGELGETHLVTDRHAHWYAALSHAADRGWMGPGQVDWYRRITAEHAQLRTALEHLLTADPTAALEMAGALWFYWFACGHVHEGRAFLERALAVAPRAELAYNQALWSLGLTMVLQGDMDEARRVGEQCARDAAHLADPERELRAAYLHAASVLMPGDPLRALELAGPRARAAHGGRTTGPGWLLCKLSTSYSLCALGRFEEATEEARSLREVCAELGERWMRAYADYILAVAALSMGDHGEAARHVRAMLSGKRLLGDRLGIALGLDLLAAAVAGLGDGELAARLLGTGHAWWRTVGRPQMGSPSLKAVRDQGERQARAAIGDAAFEAAFRGGAAAPTG
;
A
#
# COMPACT_ATOMS: atom_id res chain seq x y z
N MET A 1 -18.57 14.23 21.48
CA MET A 1 -17.72 15.41 21.17
C MET A 1 -17.08 15.29 19.78
N LEU A 2 -16.22 14.32 19.51
CA LEU A 2 -15.50 14.21 18.23
C LEU A 2 -16.45 14.10 17.02
N GLY A 3 -17.52 13.31 17.09
CA GLY A 3 -18.50 13.20 16.01
C GLY A 3 -19.24 14.50 15.68
N ARG A 4 -19.36 15.44 16.62
CA ARG A 4 -19.88 16.78 16.36
C ARG A 4 -18.84 17.63 15.64
N LEU A 5 -17.58 17.58 16.11
CA LEU A 5 -16.47 18.32 15.47
C LEU A 5 -16.24 17.89 14.02
N LEU A 6 -16.37 16.59 13.71
CA LEU A 6 -16.27 16.06 12.35
C LEU A 6 -17.35 16.58 11.39
N ARG A 7 -18.45 17.14 11.92
CA ARG A 7 -19.50 17.83 11.12
C ARG A 7 -19.30 19.35 11.02
N GLU A 8 -18.67 19.93 12.04
CA GLU A 8 -18.55 21.41 12.17
C GLU A 8 -17.19 21.96 11.71
N ARG A 9 -16.16 21.10 11.67
CA ARG A 9 -14.77 21.49 11.36
C ARG A 9 -14.22 20.64 10.23
N ARG A 10 -13.35 21.24 9.44
CA ARG A 10 -12.73 20.57 8.29
C ARG A 10 -11.33 20.04 8.57
N LEU A 11 -10.64 20.56 9.59
CA LEU A 11 -9.34 20.07 10.04
C LEU A 11 -9.38 19.85 11.55
N ILE A 12 -9.18 18.62 11.98
CA ILE A 12 -9.20 18.22 13.38
C ILE A 12 -7.92 17.42 13.69
N THR A 13 -7.21 17.79 14.75
CA THR A 13 -6.03 17.06 15.20
C THR A 13 -6.26 16.51 16.61
N LEU A 14 -6.17 15.18 16.74
CA LEU A 14 -6.14 14.51 18.03
C LEU A 14 -4.69 14.52 18.54
N THR A 15 -4.44 15.28 19.62
CA THR A 15 -3.13 15.35 20.24
C THR A 15 -3.09 14.59 21.56
N GLY A 16 -1.89 14.20 22.01
CA GLY A 16 -1.69 13.52 23.28
C GLY A 16 -0.48 12.60 23.28
N VAL A 17 -0.14 12.10 24.45
CA VAL A 17 1.05 11.22 24.65
C VAL A 17 0.93 9.91 23.87
N GLY A 18 2.07 9.25 23.63
CA GLY A 18 2.10 7.89 23.06
C GLY A 18 1.28 6.92 23.91
N GLY A 19 0.56 6.01 23.27
CA GLY A 19 -0.23 4.99 23.98
C GLY A 19 -1.53 5.47 24.65
N VAL A 20 -1.91 6.76 24.51
CA VAL A 20 -3.15 7.32 25.10
C VAL A 20 -4.41 6.91 24.32
N GLY A 21 -4.27 6.34 23.13
CA GLY A 21 -5.39 5.82 22.34
C GLY A 21 -5.89 6.74 21.23
N LYS A 22 -5.09 7.71 20.72
CA LYS A 22 -5.44 8.62 19.63
C LYS A 22 -5.98 7.89 18.39
N SER A 23 -5.20 6.97 17.84
CA SER A 23 -5.57 6.17 16.65
C SER A 23 -6.81 5.33 16.90
N ARG A 24 -6.98 4.80 18.12
CA ARG A 24 -8.15 4.02 18.50
C ARG A 24 -9.42 4.87 18.58
N LEU A 25 -9.30 6.09 19.11
CA LEU A 25 -10.38 7.08 19.14
C LEU A 25 -10.74 7.53 17.71
N ALA A 26 -9.74 7.78 16.86
CA ALA A 26 -9.94 8.08 15.45
C ALA A 26 -10.69 6.94 14.73
N LEU A 27 -10.25 5.69 14.91
CA LEU A 27 -10.89 4.51 14.30
C LEU A 27 -12.35 4.37 14.72
N ARG A 28 -12.68 4.61 16.00
CA ARG A 28 -14.04 4.61 16.47
C ARG A 28 -14.89 5.70 15.83
N ALA A 29 -14.35 6.93 15.74
CA ALA A 29 -15.04 8.05 15.11
C ALA A 29 -15.28 7.82 13.61
N VAL A 30 -14.33 7.20 12.91
CA VAL A 30 -14.42 6.77 11.52
C VAL A 30 -15.57 5.79 11.31
N THR A 31 -15.70 4.78 12.16
CA THR A 31 -16.76 3.77 12.06
C THR A 31 -18.16 4.42 12.10
N ASP A 32 -18.32 5.46 12.91
CA ASP A 32 -19.57 6.23 12.99
C ASP A 32 -19.75 7.16 11.77
N ALA A 33 -18.64 7.71 11.22
CA ALA A 33 -18.64 8.64 10.10
C ALA A 33 -18.83 7.95 8.71
N CYS A 34 -18.44 6.69 8.56
CA CYS A 34 -18.58 5.92 7.30
C CYS A 34 -20.00 5.93 6.71
N ARG A 35 -21.01 6.06 7.57
CA ARG A 35 -22.43 6.08 7.16
C ARG A 35 -22.93 7.44 6.68
N THR A 36 -22.18 8.50 6.91
CA THR A 36 -22.59 9.89 6.68
C THR A 36 -21.81 10.59 5.58
N ARG A 37 -20.71 10.03 5.10
CA ARG A 37 -19.88 10.60 4.03
C ARG A 37 -20.16 9.91 2.71
N ARG A 38 -20.54 10.68 1.70
CA ARG A 38 -20.92 10.16 0.36
C ARG A 38 -19.79 9.37 -0.29
N ASP A 39 -18.56 9.89 -0.22
CA ASP A 39 -17.39 9.31 -0.87
C ASP A 39 -16.49 8.56 0.12
N GLY A 40 -17.04 8.22 1.30
CA GLY A 40 -16.44 7.30 2.26
C GLY A 40 -15.41 7.92 3.20
N VAL A 41 -14.65 7.03 3.83
CA VAL A 41 -13.58 7.36 4.77
C VAL A 41 -12.31 6.63 4.34
N TRP A 42 -11.21 7.37 4.32
CA TRP A 42 -9.91 6.88 3.87
C TRP A 42 -8.88 7.00 4.98
N TRP A 43 -8.20 5.90 5.27
CA TRP A 43 -7.21 5.82 6.35
C TRP A 43 -5.81 5.72 5.76
N VAL A 44 -4.95 6.65 6.17
CA VAL A 44 -3.53 6.71 5.77
C VAL A 44 -2.68 6.52 7.01
N GLU A 45 -1.95 5.41 7.07
CA GLU A 45 -0.98 5.18 8.13
C GLU A 45 0.37 5.78 7.74
N LEU A 46 0.84 6.78 8.47
CA LEU A 46 2.08 7.50 8.20
C LEU A 46 3.27 6.98 9.03
N SER A 47 3.03 6.15 10.04
CA SER A 47 4.09 5.59 10.90
C SER A 47 5.26 4.94 10.13
N PRO A 48 5.04 4.21 9.00
CA PRO A 48 6.13 3.64 8.22
C PRO A 48 6.84 4.63 7.29
N LEU A 49 6.26 5.81 7.04
CA LEU A 49 6.80 6.78 6.10
C LEU A 49 7.96 7.55 6.72
N ARG A 50 9.14 7.50 6.09
CA ARG A 50 10.34 8.20 6.53
C ARG A 50 10.67 9.41 5.67
N ASP A 51 10.49 9.28 4.36
CA ASP A 51 10.76 10.35 3.40
C ASP A 51 9.51 11.21 3.19
N PRO A 52 9.54 12.51 3.55
CA PRO A 52 8.43 13.43 3.33
C PRO A 52 8.03 13.57 1.87
N ALA A 53 8.96 13.41 0.93
CA ALA A 53 8.69 13.50 -0.51
C ALA A 53 7.67 12.45 -1.00
N LEU A 54 7.52 11.33 -0.27
CA LEU A 54 6.55 10.28 -0.59
C LEU A 54 5.19 10.47 0.09
N LEU A 55 4.97 11.56 0.84
CA LEU A 55 3.72 11.80 1.58
C LEU A 55 2.52 11.85 0.64
N THR A 56 2.57 12.67 -0.42
CA THR A 56 1.50 12.81 -1.41
C THR A 56 1.22 11.47 -2.10
N ALA A 57 2.25 10.72 -2.49
CA ALA A 57 2.10 9.40 -3.10
C ALA A 57 1.45 8.38 -2.13
N THR A 58 1.80 8.45 -0.85
CA THR A 58 1.20 7.60 0.19
C THR A 58 -0.29 7.90 0.37
N VAL A 59 -0.67 9.17 0.37
CA VAL A 59 -2.09 9.59 0.46
C VAL A 59 -2.83 9.19 -0.82
N ALA A 60 -2.28 9.46 -2.00
CA ALA A 60 -2.86 9.09 -3.29
C ALA A 60 -3.12 7.59 -3.38
N HIS A 61 -2.14 6.77 -3.01
CA HIS A 61 -2.31 5.32 -2.97
C HIS A 61 -3.41 4.89 -2.00
N ALA A 62 -3.44 5.43 -0.78
CA ALA A 62 -4.44 5.10 0.22
C ALA A 62 -5.87 5.43 -0.23
N VAL A 63 -6.07 6.57 -0.91
CA VAL A 63 -7.39 6.94 -1.48
C VAL A 63 -7.70 6.23 -2.80
N GLY A 64 -6.78 5.41 -3.26
CA GLY A 64 -6.97 4.63 -4.47
C GLY A 64 -6.80 5.42 -5.76
N LEU A 65 -6.05 6.49 -5.76
CA LEU A 65 -5.62 7.19 -6.97
C LEU A 65 -4.42 6.44 -7.57
N ALA A 66 -4.63 5.83 -8.74
CA ALA A 66 -3.57 5.21 -9.52
C ALA A 66 -3.07 6.26 -10.51
N ASP A 67 -2.01 6.94 -10.15
CA ASP A 67 -1.55 8.11 -10.86
C ASP A 67 -0.80 7.77 -12.16
N HIS A 68 -1.52 7.94 -13.25
CA HIS A 68 -1.02 7.83 -14.62
C HIS A 68 -1.03 9.19 -15.34
N SER A 69 -1.05 10.28 -14.59
CA SER A 69 -1.07 11.64 -15.10
C SER A 69 0.36 12.18 -15.30
N PRO A 70 0.61 13.01 -16.33
CA PRO A 70 1.85 13.77 -16.45
C PRO A 70 1.90 14.99 -15.53
N ARG A 71 0.81 15.29 -14.81
CA ARG A 71 0.75 16.41 -13.87
C ARG A 71 1.45 16.07 -12.56
N PRO A 72 1.89 17.08 -11.80
CA PRO A 72 2.34 16.87 -10.42
C PRO A 72 1.27 16.16 -9.59
N LEU A 73 1.69 15.21 -8.75
CA LEU A 73 0.78 14.33 -8.03
C LEU A 73 -0.10 15.07 -7.00
N ASP A 74 0.38 16.17 -6.45
CA ASP A 74 -0.35 17.08 -5.56
C ASP A 74 -1.53 17.74 -6.28
N GLU A 75 -1.32 18.25 -7.51
CA GLU A 75 -2.38 18.79 -8.34
C GLU A 75 -3.44 17.75 -8.69
N GLU A 76 -3.01 16.53 -9.02
CA GLU A 76 -3.90 15.42 -9.38
C GLU A 76 -4.70 14.94 -8.17
N LEU A 77 -4.07 14.86 -7.00
CA LEU A 77 -4.74 14.53 -5.75
C LEU A 77 -5.78 15.60 -5.37
N CYS A 78 -5.44 16.88 -5.53
CA CYS A 78 -6.35 18.00 -5.35
C CYS A 78 -7.55 17.92 -6.31
N ALA A 79 -7.30 17.67 -7.58
CA ALA A 79 -8.35 17.52 -8.59
C ALA A 79 -9.25 16.29 -8.31
N TRP A 80 -8.66 15.19 -7.84
CA TRP A 80 -9.39 13.99 -7.46
C TRP A 80 -10.33 14.24 -6.27
N MET A 81 -9.93 15.07 -5.30
CA MET A 81 -10.71 15.37 -4.10
C MET A 81 -11.73 16.50 -4.27
N ALA A 82 -11.60 17.35 -5.30
CA ALA A 82 -12.29 18.64 -5.42
C ALA A 82 -13.82 18.56 -5.27
N ASP A 83 -14.48 17.56 -5.84
CA ASP A 83 -15.94 17.39 -5.83
C ASP A 83 -16.41 16.21 -4.96
N ARG A 84 -15.52 15.72 -4.06
CA ARG A 84 -15.81 14.63 -3.16
C ARG A 84 -16.14 15.09 -1.75
N GLU A 85 -17.06 14.35 -1.12
CA GLU A 85 -17.43 14.54 0.27
C GLU A 85 -16.91 13.35 1.09
N LEU A 86 -15.65 13.45 1.55
CA LEU A 86 -14.96 12.36 2.21
C LEU A 86 -14.28 12.78 3.53
N LEU A 87 -13.96 11.80 4.35
CA LEU A 87 -13.10 11.95 5.53
C LEU A 87 -11.75 11.29 5.27
N LEU A 88 -10.68 12.07 5.30
CA LEU A 88 -9.30 11.60 5.24
C LEU A 88 -8.72 11.52 6.64
N VAL A 89 -8.20 10.36 7.04
CA VAL A 89 -7.50 10.19 8.32
C VAL A 89 -6.01 10.04 8.05
N LEU A 90 -5.20 10.93 8.63
CA LEU A 90 -3.74 10.85 8.63
C LEU A 90 -3.30 10.41 10.02
N ASP A 91 -2.90 9.14 10.15
CA ASP A 91 -2.55 8.54 11.45
C ASP A 91 -1.04 8.55 11.69
N THR A 92 -0.63 9.01 12.88
CA THR A 92 0.77 9.04 13.35
C THR A 92 1.66 9.97 12.51
N CYS A 93 1.33 11.27 12.46
CA CYS A 93 2.07 12.23 11.63
C CYS A 93 3.11 13.08 12.40
N GLU A 94 3.45 12.77 13.65
CA GLU A 94 4.35 13.59 14.50
C GLU A 94 5.76 13.80 13.92
N HIS A 95 6.22 12.95 13.03
CA HIS A 95 7.52 13.06 12.37
C HIS A 95 7.45 13.78 11.01
N LEU A 96 6.24 14.14 10.54
CA LEU A 96 5.95 14.78 9.25
C LEU A 96 5.06 16.02 9.41
N VAL A 97 5.06 16.65 10.58
CA VAL A 97 4.14 17.77 10.89
C VAL A 97 4.19 18.92 9.89
N PRO A 98 5.36 19.40 9.43
CA PRO A 98 5.43 20.46 8.43
C PRO A 98 4.79 20.07 7.10
N ASP A 99 5.07 18.86 6.62
CA ASP A 99 4.62 18.34 5.33
C ASP A 99 3.12 18.02 5.35
N CYS A 100 2.64 17.41 6.44
CA CYS A 100 1.21 17.18 6.66
C CYS A 100 0.42 18.49 6.76
N ARG A 101 1.00 19.55 7.35
CA ARG A 101 0.38 20.88 7.39
C ARG A 101 0.23 21.46 5.99
N HIS A 102 1.29 21.38 5.18
CA HIS A 102 1.32 21.88 3.81
C HIS A 102 0.27 21.15 2.96
N LEU A 103 0.35 19.83 2.90
CA LEU A 103 -0.58 18.99 2.15
C LEU A 103 -2.05 19.19 2.59
N ALA A 104 -2.31 19.20 3.90
CA ALA A 104 -3.66 19.45 4.42
C ALA A 104 -4.19 20.83 4.01
N GLY A 105 -3.33 21.86 3.96
CA GLY A 105 -3.67 23.20 3.51
C GLY A 105 -4.12 23.21 2.05
N GLU A 106 -3.35 22.63 1.15
CA GLU A 106 -3.64 22.55 -0.28
C GLU A 106 -4.93 21.76 -0.56
N LEU A 107 -5.08 20.58 0.05
CA LEU A 107 -6.26 19.74 -0.11
C LEU A 107 -7.53 20.43 0.38
N LEU A 108 -7.48 21.15 1.52
CA LEU A 108 -8.63 21.88 2.05
C LEU A 108 -9.00 23.12 1.24
N GLN A 109 -8.05 23.72 0.53
CA GLN A 109 -8.33 24.83 -0.38
C GLN A 109 -9.04 24.35 -1.65
N SER A 110 -8.63 23.22 -2.20
CA SER A 110 -9.14 22.68 -3.46
C SER A 110 -10.43 21.86 -3.30
N ALA A 111 -10.70 21.25 -2.12
CA ALA A 111 -11.79 20.31 -1.89
C ALA A 111 -12.75 20.80 -0.78
N PRO A 112 -13.86 21.51 -1.10
CA PRO A 112 -14.81 22.03 -0.11
C PRO A 112 -15.48 20.94 0.75
N GLY A 113 -15.72 19.74 0.20
CA GLY A 113 -16.36 18.61 0.88
C GLY A 113 -15.41 17.76 1.72
N LEU A 114 -14.11 18.05 1.70
CA LEU A 114 -13.10 17.30 2.44
C LEU A 114 -13.07 17.66 3.92
N THR A 115 -13.01 16.64 4.78
CA THR A 115 -12.66 16.76 6.20
C THR A 115 -11.39 15.94 6.46
N ILE A 116 -10.44 16.49 7.23
CA ILE A 116 -9.19 15.80 7.60
C ILE A 116 -9.16 15.59 9.10
N LEU A 117 -8.94 14.35 9.52
CA LEU A 117 -8.69 13.96 10.91
C LEU A 117 -7.25 13.48 11.05
N ILE A 118 -6.52 14.09 11.97
CA ILE A 118 -5.10 13.81 12.19
C ILE A 118 -4.88 13.24 13.57
N THR A 119 -3.98 12.27 13.70
CA THR A 119 -3.44 11.88 15.00
C THR A 119 -1.96 12.22 15.06
N SER A 120 -1.54 12.89 16.14
CA SER A 120 -0.17 13.35 16.34
C SER A 120 0.15 13.52 17.82
N ARG A 121 1.43 13.58 18.18
CA ARG A 121 1.87 13.98 19.53
C ARG A 121 1.81 15.50 19.72
N GLU A 122 1.87 16.27 18.65
CA GLU A 122 1.78 17.74 18.64
C GLU A 122 0.81 18.24 17.55
N PRO A 123 0.25 19.46 17.71
CA PRO A 123 -0.63 20.04 16.70
C PRO A 123 0.12 20.43 15.43
N LEU A 124 -0.58 20.48 14.29
CA LEU A 124 -0.05 21.00 13.02
C LEU A 124 0.23 22.51 13.07
N ARG A 125 -0.41 23.24 13.98
CA ARG A 125 -0.35 24.72 14.10
C ARG A 125 -0.88 25.44 12.86
N SER A 126 -1.98 24.95 12.31
CA SER A 126 -2.72 25.59 11.23
C SER A 126 -3.82 26.51 11.79
N ALA A 127 -4.09 27.65 11.13
CA ALA A 127 -5.09 28.61 11.58
C ALA A 127 -6.54 28.07 11.60
N ILE A 128 -6.84 27.04 10.79
CA ILE A 128 -8.16 26.40 10.69
C ILE A 128 -8.28 25.12 11.52
N GLU A 129 -7.22 24.76 12.23
CA GLU A 129 -7.11 23.51 12.98
C GLU A 129 -7.94 23.56 14.28
N ALA A 130 -8.75 22.52 14.50
CA ALA A 130 -9.39 22.27 15.79
C ALA A 130 -8.59 21.19 16.53
N VAL A 131 -7.88 21.58 17.56
CA VAL A 131 -7.05 20.65 18.36
C VAL A 131 -7.91 20.05 19.48
N VAL A 132 -7.87 18.69 19.57
CA VAL A 132 -8.52 17.92 20.63
C VAL A 132 -7.46 17.16 21.40
N GLU A 133 -7.21 17.56 22.64
CA GLU A 133 -6.33 16.82 23.52
C GLU A 133 -7.00 15.51 24.00
N VAL A 134 -6.41 14.38 23.64
CA VAL A 134 -6.80 13.06 24.16
C VAL A 134 -6.07 12.84 25.48
N ARG A 135 -6.82 12.89 26.57
CA ARG A 135 -6.29 12.70 27.92
C ARG A 135 -6.28 11.23 28.33
N PRO A 136 -5.40 10.84 29.26
CA PRO A 136 -5.48 9.54 29.91
C PRO A 136 -6.86 9.27 30.52
N LEU A 137 -7.17 7.99 30.75
CA LEU A 137 -8.45 7.59 31.35
C LEU A 137 -8.51 8.06 32.81
N PRO A 138 -9.69 8.51 33.29
CA PRO A 138 -9.90 8.84 34.69
C PRO A 138 -9.56 7.66 35.60
N CYS A 139 -8.82 7.92 36.68
CA CYS A 139 -8.41 6.92 37.68
C CYS A 139 -9.19 7.03 39.01
N GLU A 140 -10.04 8.04 39.13
CA GLU A 140 -10.76 8.32 40.38
C GLU A 140 -12.09 7.55 40.46
N GLY A 141 -12.37 7.02 41.64
CA GLY A 141 -13.60 6.27 41.91
C GLY A 141 -13.51 4.76 41.64
N PRO A 142 -14.42 3.98 42.27
CA PRO A 142 -14.41 2.52 42.20
C PRO A 142 -14.77 1.97 40.80
N ASP A 143 -15.48 2.75 39.98
CA ASP A 143 -15.90 2.41 38.62
C ASP A 143 -15.16 3.28 37.56
N SER A 144 -13.93 3.68 37.84
CA SER A 144 -13.16 4.50 36.91
C SER A 144 -12.90 3.79 35.57
N ASP A 145 -12.87 4.56 34.47
CA ASP A 145 -12.61 4.02 33.13
C ASP A 145 -11.24 3.29 33.06
N ALA A 146 -10.24 3.79 33.80
CA ALA A 146 -8.94 3.14 33.90
C ALA A 146 -9.03 1.75 34.56
N LEU A 147 -9.76 1.63 35.66
CA LEU A 147 -9.97 0.35 36.34
C LEU A 147 -10.82 -0.61 35.49
N ALA A 148 -11.82 -0.09 34.80
CA ALA A 148 -12.66 -0.89 33.89
C ALA A 148 -11.82 -1.49 32.74
N LEU A 149 -10.94 -0.70 32.12
CA LEU A 149 -10.03 -1.19 31.08
C LEU A 149 -9.04 -2.23 31.65
N PHE A 150 -8.41 -1.93 32.79
CA PHE A 150 -7.48 -2.85 33.44
C PHE A 150 -8.15 -4.18 33.78
N ARG A 151 -9.36 -4.16 34.36
CA ARG A 151 -10.18 -5.34 34.65
C ARG A 151 -10.49 -6.16 33.40
N ALA A 152 -10.95 -5.50 32.33
CA ALA A 152 -11.25 -6.17 31.06
C ALA A 152 -10.03 -6.90 30.49
N ARG A 153 -8.85 -6.27 30.53
CA ARG A 153 -7.60 -6.86 30.04
C ARG A 153 -7.08 -7.99 30.94
N ALA A 154 -7.19 -7.82 32.26
CA ALA A 154 -6.84 -8.83 33.23
C ALA A 154 -7.67 -10.12 33.07
N LEU A 155 -8.99 -9.97 32.92
CA LEU A 155 -9.91 -11.09 32.70
C LEU A 155 -9.66 -11.80 31.35
N ALA A 156 -9.35 -11.04 30.29
CA ALA A 156 -8.96 -11.61 29.00
C ALA A 156 -7.63 -12.38 29.07
N ALA A 157 -6.70 -11.95 29.93
CA ALA A 157 -5.41 -12.59 30.11
C ALA A 157 -5.49 -13.87 30.96
N THR A 158 -6.29 -13.87 32.04
CA THR A 158 -6.44 -15.03 32.93
C THR A 158 -7.77 -15.01 33.68
N PRO A 159 -8.50 -16.16 33.72
CA PRO A 159 -9.71 -16.28 34.55
C PRO A 159 -9.48 -16.05 36.05
N ARG A 160 -8.23 -16.29 36.55
CA ARG A 160 -7.86 -16.05 37.95
C ARG A 160 -7.99 -14.58 38.36
N ALA A 161 -7.94 -13.64 37.40
CA ALA A 161 -8.13 -12.21 37.66
C ALA A 161 -9.54 -11.90 38.22
N ALA A 162 -10.53 -12.75 38.02
CA ALA A 162 -11.85 -12.57 38.61
C ALA A 162 -11.79 -12.49 40.15
N ALA A 163 -10.92 -13.25 40.81
CA ALA A 163 -10.73 -13.24 42.25
C ALA A 163 -10.16 -11.89 42.75
N VAL A 164 -9.39 -11.14 41.94
CA VAL A 164 -8.87 -9.80 42.28
C VAL A 164 -10.03 -8.82 42.41
N PHE A 165 -10.98 -8.87 41.46
CA PHE A 165 -12.10 -7.93 41.40
C PHE A 165 -13.34 -8.35 42.22
N ALA A 166 -13.30 -9.54 42.80
CA ALA A 166 -14.26 -9.99 43.79
C ALA A 166 -13.87 -9.55 45.22
N ASP A 167 -12.64 -9.15 45.44
CA ASP A 167 -12.07 -8.72 46.72
C ASP A 167 -11.91 -7.18 46.74
N PRO A 168 -12.57 -6.46 47.67
CA PRO A 168 -12.50 -5.01 47.75
C PRO A 168 -11.06 -4.47 47.97
N GLU A 169 -10.26 -5.15 48.81
CA GLU A 169 -8.86 -4.70 49.09
C GLU A 169 -7.99 -4.86 47.87
N ARG A 170 -8.08 -5.96 47.12
CA ARG A 170 -7.38 -6.19 45.87
C ARG A 170 -7.84 -5.27 44.77
N THR A 171 -9.13 -4.96 44.71
CA THR A 171 -9.68 -3.97 43.78
C THR A 171 -9.10 -2.59 44.07
N ALA A 172 -8.95 -2.20 45.34
CA ALA A 172 -8.28 -0.94 45.71
C ALA A 172 -6.81 -0.89 45.30
N LEU A 173 -6.07 -2.01 45.45
CA LEU A 173 -4.70 -2.12 44.93
C LEU A 173 -4.64 -2.02 43.39
N ALA A 174 -5.60 -2.62 42.69
CA ALA A 174 -5.70 -2.50 41.25
C ALA A 174 -5.98 -1.04 40.82
N ALA A 175 -6.80 -0.32 41.54
CA ALA A 175 -7.06 1.11 41.33
C ALA A 175 -5.79 1.94 41.60
N GLU A 176 -4.99 1.59 42.62
CA GLU A 176 -3.69 2.22 42.88
C GLU A 176 -2.69 1.99 41.75
N VAL A 177 -2.63 0.76 41.22
CA VAL A 177 -1.84 0.46 40.00
C VAL A 177 -2.28 1.34 38.84
N CYS A 178 -3.58 1.51 38.60
CA CYS A 178 -4.10 2.38 37.53
C CYS A 178 -3.65 3.85 37.73
N ARG A 179 -3.69 4.37 38.94
CA ARG A 179 -3.24 5.74 39.26
C ARG A 179 -1.75 5.94 39.02
N ARG A 180 -0.92 4.97 39.46
CA ARG A 180 0.53 5.00 39.23
C ARG A 180 0.91 4.89 37.75
N LEU A 181 0.04 4.30 36.93
CA LEU A 181 0.19 4.24 35.48
C LEU A 181 -0.45 5.44 34.75
N ASP A 182 -0.81 6.50 35.49
CA ASP A 182 -1.44 7.74 35.00
C ASP A 182 -2.69 7.51 34.13
N GLY A 183 -3.36 6.37 34.25
CA GLY A 183 -4.51 6.02 33.41
C GLY A 183 -4.20 5.89 31.91
N ILE A 184 -2.94 5.71 31.51
CA ILE A 184 -2.56 5.57 30.12
C ILE A 184 -2.99 4.20 29.59
N PRO A 185 -3.90 4.12 28.58
CA PRO A 185 -4.48 2.86 28.13
C PRO A 185 -3.47 1.75 27.81
N LEU A 186 -2.41 2.08 27.06
CA LEU A 186 -1.40 1.08 26.72
C LEU A 186 -0.67 0.55 27.97
N ALA A 187 -0.39 1.41 28.94
CA ALA A 187 0.21 1.00 30.22
C ALA A 187 -0.71 0.06 31.01
N LEU A 188 -2.00 0.37 31.05
CA LEU A 188 -3.01 -0.46 31.70
C LEU A 188 -3.18 -1.82 31.01
N GLU A 189 -3.14 -1.86 29.69
CA GLU A 189 -3.22 -3.11 28.91
C GLU A 189 -2.01 -4.01 29.16
N LEU A 190 -0.79 -3.43 29.15
CA LEU A 190 0.44 -4.15 29.45
C LEU A 190 0.43 -4.69 30.88
N ALA A 191 0.00 -3.89 31.87
CA ALA A 191 -0.08 -4.29 33.26
C ALA A 191 -1.17 -5.37 33.47
N GLY A 192 -2.34 -5.20 32.90
CA GLY A 192 -3.45 -6.19 33.00
C GLY A 192 -3.06 -7.56 32.45
N ALA A 193 -2.33 -7.62 31.35
CA ALA A 193 -1.81 -8.86 30.78
C ALA A 193 -0.84 -9.60 31.74
N ARG A 194 -0.21 -8.91 32.69
CA ARG A 194 0.75 -9.48 33.65
C ARG A 194 0.11 -10.21 34.82
N LEU A 195 -1.19 -10.04 35.07
CA LEU A 195 -1.89 -10.80 36.12
C LEU A 195 -1.93 -12.32 35.85
N ARG A 196 -1.47 -12.77 34.70
CA ARG A 196 -1.16 -14.19 34.43
C ARG A 196 0.03 -14.70 35.26
N LEU A 197 1.01 -13.83 35.53
CA LEU A 197 2.30 -14.18 36.12
C LEU A 197 2.44 -13.68 37.57
N TRP A 198 1.76 -12.57 37.91
CA TRP A 198 1.90 -11.87 39.19
C TRP A 198 0.55 -11.66 39.85
N THR A 199 0.59 -11.51 41.18
CA THR A 199 -0.57 -11.02 41.93
C THR A 199 -0.64 -9.49 41.84
N VAL A 200 -1.78 -8.92 42.16
CA VAL A 200 -1.97 -7.46 42.14
C VAL A 200 -1.11 -6.78 43.22
N GLU A 201 -0.86 -7.47 44.34
CA GLU A 201 0.01 -7.02 45.44
C GLU A 201 1.46 -6.88 44.96
N GLN A 202 2.00 -7.95 44.36
CA GLN A 202 3.35 -7.94 43.78
C GLN A 202 3.53 -6.84 42.72
N MET A 203 2.48 -6.60 41.94
CA MET A 203 2.48 -5.56 40.92
C MET A 203 2.51 -4.16 41.54
N ALA A 204 1.69 -3.89 42.54
CA ALA A 204 1.63 -2.61 43.23
C ALA A 204 2.95 -2.26 43.93
N GLU A 205 3.59 -3.25 44.61
CA GLU A 205 4.88 -3.11 45.26
C GLU A 205 6.00 -2.71 44.27
N ARG A 206 6.17 -3.47 43.21
CA ARG A 206 7.22 -3.27 42.20
C ARG A 206 7.06 -2.00 41.39
N ILE A 207 5.85 -1.59 41.07
CA ILE A 207 5.60 -0.27 40.44
C ILE A 207 6.01 0.84 41.41
N GLY A 208 5.74 0.71 42.72
CA GLY A 208 6.11 1.68 43.76
C GLY A 208 7.61 1.90 43.84
N GLU A 209 8.38 0.83 44.04
CA GLU A 209 9.86 0.88 44.17
C GLU A 209 10.53 1.60 42.97
N ARG A 210 10.01 1.41 41.80
CA ARG A 210 10.62 1.94 40.58
C ARG A 210 10.31 3.41 40.30
N PHE A 211 9.10 3.86 40.66
CA PHE A 211 8.79 5.29 40.62
C PHE A 211 9.64 6.08 41.60
N GLU A 212 9.99 5.51 42.75
CA GLU A 212 10.93 6.10 43.71
C GLU A 212 12.35 6.19 43.13
N MET A 213 12.88 5.13 42.53
CA MET A 213 14.21 5.13 41.89
C MET A 213 14.36 6.10 40.72
N LEU A 214 13.28 6.36 39.95
CA LEU A 214 13.30 7.23 38.77
C LEU A 214 12.99 8.70 39.11
N SER A 215 12.50 8.99 40.31
CA SER A 215 12.31 10.37 40.79
C SER A 215 13.64 11.11 41.03
N ASP A 216 14.74 10.39 41.23
CA ASP A 216 16.08 10.92 41.46
C ASP A 216 16.86 11.29 40.18
N VAL A 217 16.39 10.95 38.99
CA VAL A 217 17.09 11.25 37.73
C VAL A 217 16.63 12.60 37.17
N ARG A 218 17.50 13.63 37.31
CA ARG A 218 17.30 15.01 36.82
C ARG A 218 17.38 15.11 35.27
N VAL A 219 16.39 14.61 34.53
CA VAL A 219 16.22 14.87 33.09
C VAL A 219 14.92 15.62 32.89
N PRO A 220 14.91 16.83 32.28
CA PRO A 220 13.70 17.62 32.05
C PRO A 220 12.88 17.06 30.91
N ARG A 221 12.04 16.07 31.20
CA ARG A 221 10.98 15.56 30.29
C ARG A 221 9.62 15.61 30.97
N PRO A 222 8.51 15.83 30.24
CA PRO A 222 7.17 15.83 30.81
C PRO A 222 6.88 14.54 31.60
N PRO A 223 6.22 14.60 32.77
CA PRO A 223 5.99 13.43 33.64
C PRO A 223 5.37 12.22 32.94
N ARG A 224 4.42 12.44 32.04
CA ARG A 224 3.68 11.39 31.30
C ARG A 224 4.54 10.60 30.30
N HIS A 225 5.58 11.20 29.73
CA HIS A 225 6.55 10.48 28.88
C HIS A 225 7.45 9.56 29.70
N ARG A 226 7.74 9.96 30.95
CA ARG A 226 8.48 9.11 31.91
C ARG A 226 7.66 7.88 32.29
N THR A 227 6.38 8.04 32.61
CA THR A 227 5.48 6.96 33.00
C THR A 227 5.37 5.90 31.91
N MET A 228 5.18 6.29 30.63
CA MET A 228 5.10 5.34 29.53
C MET A 228 6.41 4.57 29.33
N ARG A 229 7.57 5.28 29.30
CA ARG A 229 8.89 4.65 29.16
C ARG A 229 9.19 3.71 30.34
N THR A 230 8.80 4.11 31.55
CA THR A 230 8.92 3.29 32.76
C THR A 230 8.09 2.01 32.67
N THR A 231 6.83 2.11 32.21
CA THR A 231 5.93 0.96 32.06
C THR A 231 6.40 0.00 30.98
N ILE A 232 6.88 0.52 29.84
CA ILE A 232 7.45 -0.31 28.79
C ILE A 232 8.74 -0.97 29.24
N GLY A 233 9.62 -0.22 29.95
CA GLY A 233 10.83 -0.73 30.54
C GLY A 233 10.55 -1.85 31.57
N TRP A 234 9.54 -1.67 32.40
CA TRP A 234 9.07 -2.73 33.28
C TRP A 234 8.57 -3.97 32.54
N SER A 235 7.79 -3.78 31.47
CA SER A 235 7.38 -4.88 30.60
C SER A 235 8.57 -5.60 29.96
N HIS A 236 9.62 -4.86 29.61
CA HIS A 236 10.85 -5.40 29.04
C HIS A 236 11.63 -6.24 30.05
N GLU A 237 11.78 -5.77 31.31
CA GLU A 237 12.47 -6.51 32.37
C GLU A 237 11.80 -7.85 32.71
N LEU A 238 10.48 -7.93 32.54
CA LEU A 238 9.70 -9.14 32.75
C LEU A 238 9.79 -10.16 31.59
N CYS A 239 10.39 -9.77 30.49
CA CYS A 239 10.68 -10.67 29.40
C CYS A 239 11.91 -11.53 29.72
N GLU A 240 11.88 -12.79 29.26
CA GLU A 240 13.07 -13.64 29.30
C GLU A 240 14.20 -13.04 28.42
N PRO A 241 15.47 -13.39 28.66
CA PRO A 241 16.57 -12.83 27.88
C PRO A 241 16.40 -12.97 26.36
N LEU A 242 15.89 -14.09 25.87
CA LEU A 242 15.62 -14.27 24.43
C LEU A 242 14.42 -13.48 23.93
N GLU A 243 13.43 -13.21 24.78
CA GLU A 243 12.30 -12.35 24.45
C GLU A 243 12.74 -10.88 24.33
N ARG A 244 13.61 -10.40 25.25
CA ARG A 244 14.20 -9.04 25.18
C ARG A 244 15.00 -8.86 23.90
N LEU A 245 15.84 -9.85 23.57
CA LEU A 245 16.64 -9.83 22.35
C LEU A 245 15.75 -9.83 21.10
N LEU A 246 14.74 -10.71 21.05
CA LEU A 246 13.80 -10.74 19.94
C LEU A 246 13.02 -9.42 19.82
N TRP A 247 12.56 -8.85 20.93
CA TRP A 247 11.85 -7.55 20.92
C TRP A 247 12.73 -6.45 20.33
N ALA A 248 14.00 -6.33 20.78
CA ALA A 248 14.95 -5.39 20.21
C ALA A 248 15.10 -5.58 18.70
N ARG A 249 15.31 -6.81 18.23
CA ARG A 249 15.51 -7.11 16.81
C ARG A 249 14.24 -6.91 15.97
N LEU A 250 13.05 -7.15 16.51
CA LEU A 250 11.78 -6.90 15.83
C LEU A 250 11.52 -5.40 15.60
N SER A 251 12.21 -4.49 16.29
CA SER A 251 12.02 -3.06 16.17
C SER A 251 12.38 -2.47 14.79
N VAL A 252 13.11 -3.22 13.96
CA VAL A 252 13.43 -2.82 12.58
C VAL A 252 12.23 -2.90 11.63
N PHE A 253 11.21 -3.69 11.97
CA PHE A 253 9.99 -3.79 11.18
C PHE A 253 9.09 -2.57 11.39
N THR A 254 8.67 -1.94 10.30
CA THR A 254 7.86 -0.71 10.28
C THR A 254 6.41 -0.98 9.87
N GLY A 255 5.77 -1.94 10.42
CA GLY A 255 4.42 -2.34 10.09
C GLY A 255 4.23 -3.81 10.39
N ASP A 256 3.32 -4.45 9.66
CA ASP A 256 3.07 -5.87 9.82
C ASP A 256 4.18 -6.71 9.18
N PHE A 257 4.51 -7.84 9.79
CA PHE A 257 5.48 -8.82 9.28
C PHE A 257 4.99 -10.24 9.53
N ASP A 258 5.52 -11.20 8.77
CA ASP A 258 5.22 -12.61 8.94
C ASP A 258 6.32 -13.34 9.76
N ILE A 259 6.06 -14.60 10.11
CA ILE A 259 7.01 -15.42 10.87
C ILE A 259 8.27 -15.75 10.06
N ALA A 260 8.18 -15.83 8.72
CA ALA A 260 9.34 -16.12 7.88
C ALA A 260 10.33 -14.96 7.89
N ALA A 261 9.82 -13.70 7.78
CA ALA A 261 10.62 -12.49 7.91
C ALA A 261 11.26 -12.39 9.31
N ALA A 262 10.46 -12.60 10.37
CA ALA A 262 10.99 -12.59 11.75
C ALA A 262 12.11 -13.60 11.95
N ARG A 263 12.00 -14.82 11.41
CA ARG A 263 13.05 -15.85 11.46
C ARG A 263 14.31 -15.43 10.70
N ALA A 264 14.14 -14.92 9.49
CA ALA A 264 15.27 -14.54 8.64
C ALA A 264 16.07 -13.36 9.22
N VAL A 265 15.35 -12.34 9.70
CA VAL A 265 15.94 -11.08 10.19
C VAL A 265 16.48 -11.21 11.62
N CYS A 266 15.67 -11.80 12.52
CA CYS A 266 15.96 -11.76 13.95
C CYS A 266 16.79 -12.93 14.47
N ALA A 267 16.92 -14.05 13.72
CA ALA A 267 17.71 -15.18 14.17
C ALA A 267 19.22 -14.89 14.16
N GLY A 268 19.94 -15.58 15.06
CA GLY A 268 21.39 -15.52 15.14
C GLY A 268 21.90 -15.30 16.56
N GLY A 269 23.17 -15.66 16.79
CA GLY A 269 23.77 -15.62 18.12
C GLY A 269 22.99 -16.52 19.10
N PRO A 270 22.56 -16.00 20.25
CA PRO A 270 21.83 -16.79 21.24
C PRO A 270 20.38 -17.15 20.84
N LEU A 271 19.84 -16.57 19.74
CA LEU A 271 18.48 -16.83 19.27
C LEU A 271 18.50 -17.64 17.95
N PRO A 272 18.47 -18.98 17.98
CA PRO A 272 18.41 -19.80 16.78
C PRO A 272 17.03 -19.68 16.09
N ALA A 273 17.01 -19.79 14.75
CA ALA A 273 15.81 -19.65 13.92
C ALA A 273 14.63 -20.54 14.37
N ALA A 274 14.92 -21.76 14.83
CA ALA A 274 13.90 -22.69 15.32
C ALA A 274 13.20 -22.21 16.61
N ARG A 275 13.79 -21.29 17.37
CA ARG A 275 13.21 -20.73 18.60
C ARG A 275 12.40 -19.46 18.38
N VAL A 276 12.59 -18.75 17.25
CA VAL A 276 11.97 -17.43 17.00
C VAL A 276 10.46 -17.49 17.17
N GLU A 277 9.79 -18.48 16.61
CA GLU A 277 8.32 -18.60 16.68
C GLU A 277 7.81 -18.77 18.12
N ARG A 278 8.46 -19.62 18.90
CA ARG A 278 8.10 -19.82 20.30
C ARG A 278 8.30 -18.55 21.13
N VAL A 279 9.42 -17.86 20.92
CA VAL A 279 9.75 -16.61 21.63
C VAL A 279 8.78 -15.50 21.21
N LEU A 280 8.44 -15.40 19.92
CA LEU A 280 7.45 -14.46 19.37
C LEU A 280 6.06 -14.69 19.99
N SER A 281 5.65 -15.96 20.13
CA SER A 281 4.42 -16.33 20.82
C SER A 281 4.42 -15.90 22.29
N GLY A 282 5.56 -15.97 22.96
CA GLY A 282 5.75 -15.44 24.32
C GLY A 282 5.55 -13.92 24.40
N LEU A 283 6.12 -13.17 23.44
CA LEU A 283 5.92 -11.72 23.35
C LEU A 283 4.46 -11.35 23.03
N ALA A 284 3.79 -12.11 22.16
CA ALA A 284 2.37 -11.92 21.86
C ALA A 284 1.49 -12.19 23.09
N ALA A 285 1.77 -13.25 23.85
CA ALA A 285 1.10 -13.56 25.11
C ALA A 285 1.28 -12.46 26.18
N LYS A 286 2.37 -11.69 26.08
CA LYS A 286 2.69 -10.55 26.96
C LYS A 286 2.18 -9.20 26.41
N SER A 287 1.41 -9.21 25.32
CA SER A 287 0.88 -8.01 24.63
C SER A 287 1.97 -7.03 24.14
N VAL A 288 3.20 -7.48 23.97
CA VAL A 288 4.30 -6.71 23.37
C VAL A 288 4.17 -6.70 21.86
N VAL A 289 3.73 -7.84 21.28
CA VAL A 289 3.48 -8.00 19.85
C VAL A 289 1.99 -8.28 19.65
N LEU A 290 1.38 -7.58 18.73
CA LEU A 290 0.02 -7.86 18.28
C LEU A 290 0.07 -8.95 17.22
N ARG A 291 -0.88 -9.89 17.30
CA ARG A 291 -1.09 -10.91 16.28
C ARG A 291 -2.44 -10.65 15.62
N THR A 292 -2.43 -10.56 14.30
CA THR A 292 -3.63 -10.46 13.46
C THR A 292 -3.71 -11.69 12.56
N GLU A 293 -4.91 -12.16 12.27
CA GLU A 293 -5.15 -13.23 11.30
C GLU A 293 -5.85 -12.63 10.10
N GLU A 294 -5.15 -12.55 8.97
CA GLU A 294 -5.76 -12.17 7.70
C GLU A 294 -6.27 -13.41 6.98
N ARG A 295 -7.51 -13.33 6.49
CA ARG A 295 -8.11 -14.42 5.70
C ARG A 295 -7.26 -14.69 4.45
N GLY A 296 -6.54 -15.81 4.44
CA GLY A 296 -5.74 -16.29 3.31
C GLY A 296 -4.27 -15.87 3.30
N ALA A 297 -3.78 -15.02 4.23
CA ALA A 297 -2.39 -14.57 4.30
C ALA A 297 -1.59 -15.15 5.49
N GLY A 298 -2.23 -15.92 6.37
CA GLY A 298 -1.60 -16.45 7.59
C GLY A 298 -1.55 -15.43 8.74
N ALA A 299 -0.83 -15.77 9.80
CA ALA A 299 -0.67 -14.90 10.95
C ALA A 299 0.32 -13.76 10.65
N ARG A 300 -0.12 -12.52 10.88
CA ARG A 300 0.72 -11.32 10.81
C ARG A 300 1.01 -10.82 12.23
N TYR A 301 2.14 -10.18 12.41
CA TYR A 301 2.61 -9.66 13.69
C TYR A 301 2.98 -8.20 13.56
N ARG A 302 2.73 -7.42 14.61
CA ARG A 302 3.02 -5.98 14.63
C ARG A 302 3.44 -5.52 16.02
N LEU A 303 4.40 -4.59 16.09
CA LEU A 303 4.67 -3.81 17.30
C LEU A 303 3.95 -2.46 17.20
N LEU A 304 3.37 -2.02 18.32
CA LEU A 304 2.91 -0.64 18.44
C LEU A 304 4.12 0.31 18.42
N ASP A 305 3.97 1.50 17.84
CA ASP A 305 5.09 2.43 17.61
C ASP A 305 5.88 2.73 18.88
N THR A 306 5.21 3.00 20.01
CA THR A 306 5.89 3.28 21.28
C THR A 306 6.69 2.07 21.80
N ILE A 307 6.20 0.86 21.57
CA ILE A 307 6.88 -0.40 21.93
C ILE A 307 8.05 -0.64 20.97
N ARG A 308 7.88 -0.33 19.69
CA ARG A 308 8.92 -0.41 18.66
C ARG A 308 10.05 0.57 18.93
N GLU A 309 9.73 1.84 19.25
CA GLU A 309 10.72 2.87 19.63
C GLU A 309 11.60 2.40 20.80
N TYR A 310 10.99 1.85 21.85
CA TYR A 310 11.73 1.31 23.00
C TYR A 310 12.64 0.13 22.61
N GLY A 311 12.14 -0.79 21.78
CA GLY A 311 12.94 -1.91 21.26
C GLY A 311 14.12 -1.43 20.41
N HIS A 312 13.92 -0.35 19.64
CA HIS A 312 14.97 0.24 18.80
C HIS A 312 16.07 0.90 19.62
N ASP A 313 15.72 1.65 20.69
CA ASP A 313 16.70 2.18 21.64
C ASP A 313 17.55 1.04 22.22
N TRP A 314 16.90 -0.07 22.62
CA TRP A 314 17.58 -1.23 23.17
C TRP A 314 18.46 -1.96 22.13
N LEU A 315 18.03 -2.02 20.88
CA LEU A 315 18.84 -2.56 19.78
C LEU A 315 20.12 -1.74 19.59
N GLY A 316 20.04 -0.41 19.75
CA GLY A 316 21.19 0.50 19.76
C GLY A 316 22.16 0.20 20.92
N GLU A 317 21.64 -0.01 22.13
CA GLU A 317 22.46 -0.38 23.31
C GLU A 317 23.17 -1.75 23.13
N LEU A 318 22.54 -2.69 22.41
CA LEU A 318 23.15 -3.96 22.05
C LEU A 318 24.20 -3.84 20.94
N GLY A 319 24.30 -2.72 20.25
CA GLY A 319 25.20 -2.51 19.11
C GLY A 319 24.82 -3.31 17.84
N GLU A 320 23.59 -3.83 17.77
CA GLU A 320 23.13 -4.68 16.67
C GLU A 320 22.33 -3.94 15.58
N THR A 321 22.14 -2.63 15.69
CA THR A 321 21.26 -1.85 14.78
C THR A 321 21.60 -2.07 13.32
N HIS A 322 22.85 -1.85 12.91
CA HIS A 322 23.26 -2.02 11.51
C HIS A 322 23.06 -3.46 11.03
N LEU A 323 23.51 -4.44 11.82
CA LEU A 323 23.43 -5.85 11.46
C LEU A 323 21.98 -6.30 11.19
N VAL A 324 21.05 -5.91 12.08
CA VAL A 324 19.66 -6.36 11.97
C VAL A 324 18.93 -5.59 10.87
N THR A 325 19.22 -4.30 10.70
CA THR A 325 18.67 -3.49 9.59
C THR A 325 19.17 -3.97 8.23
N ASP A 326 20.45 -4.34 8.10
CA ASP A 326 20.99 -4.94 6.87
C ASP A 326 20.30 -6.26 6.55
N ARG A 327 20.10 -7.13 7.54
CA ARG A 327 19.38 -8.40 7.34
C ARG A 327 17.95 -8.19 6.89
N HIS A 328 17.26 -7.20 7.47
CA HIS A 328 15.92 -6.80 7.07
C HIS A 328 15.93 -6.38 5.59
N ALA A 329 16.80 -5.47 5.22
CA ALA A 329 16.87 -4.94 3.87
C ALA A 329 17.18 -6.04 2.83
N HIS A 330 18.18 -6.89 3.10
CA HIS A 330 18.53 -7.99 2.20
C HIS A 330 17.44 -9.07 2.11
N TRP A 331 16.70 -9.32 3.19
CA TRP A 331 15.53 -10.21 3.13
C TRP A 331 14.48 -9.71 2.15
N TYR A 332 14.14 -8.43 2.21
CA TYR A 332 13.14 -7.84 1.33
C TYR A 332 13.66 -7.64 -0.10
N ALA A 333 14.94 -7.41 -0.29
CA ALA A 333 15.57 -7.45 -1.61
C ALA A 333 15.46 -8.87 -2.23
N ALA A 334 15.78 -9.91 -1.48
CA ALA A 334 15.63 -11.29 -1.93
C ALA A 334 14.16 -11.66 -2.24
N LEU A 335 13.22 -11.16 -1.45
CA LEU A 335 11.78 -11.31 -1.69
C LEU A 335 11.37 -10.65 -3.01
N SER A 336 11.86 -9.44 -3.29
CA SER A 336 11.59 -8.70 -4.55
C SER A 336 12.10 -9.45 -5.76
N HIS A 337 13.31 -10.01 -5.71
CA HIS A 337 13.84 -10.87 -6.76
C HIS A 337 13.08 -12.18 -6.95
N ALA A 338 12.59 -12.77 -5.87
CA ALA A 338 11.76 -13.96 -5.96
C ALA A 338 10.40 -13.66 -6.62
N ALA A 339 9.83 -12.51 -6.31
CA ALA A 339 8.59 -12.05 -6.90
C ALA A 339 8.74 -11.74 -8.40
N ASP A 340 9.84 -11.07 -8.81
CA ASP A 340 10.16 -10.82 -10.22
C ASP A 340 10.22 -12.14 -11.02
N ARG A 341 10.99 -13.12 -10.52
CA ARG A 341 11.08 -14.44 -11.18
C ARG A 341 9.76 -15.19 -11.22
N GLY A 342 8.90 -15.00 -10.23
CA GLY A 342 7.59 -15.68 -10.11
C GLY A 342 6.44 -14.94 -10.77
N TRP A 343 6.64 -13.69 -11.20
CA TRP A 343 5.56 -12.84 -11.70
C TRP A 343 4.90 -13.38 -12.97
N MET A 344 5.66 -13.89 -13.93
CA MET A 344 5.15 -14.44 -15.19
C MET A 344 4.73 -15.91 -15.05
N GLY A 345 4.11 -16.28 -13.91
CA GLY A 345 3.75 -17.65 -13.63
C GLY A 345 2.40 -17.80 -12.90
N PRO A 346 2.04 -19.03 -12.51
CA PRO A 346 0.74 -19.35 -11.93
C PRO A 346 0.49 -18.69 -10.56
N GLY A 347 1.56 -18.34 -9.83
CA GLY A 347 1.51 -17.69 -8.51
C GLY A 347 1.33 -16.18 -8.52
N GLN A 348 1.02 -15.56 -9.65
CA GLN A 348 0.98 -14.10 -9.84
C GLN A 348 0.08 -13.36 -8.83
N VAL A 349 -1.12 -13.90 -8.54
CA VAL A 349 -2.05 -13.29 -7.57
C VAL A 349 -1.49 -13.37 -6.14
N ASP A 350 -0.81 -14.47 -5.80
CA ASP A 350 -0.22 -14.63 -4.47
C ASP A 350 1.00 -13.72 -4.31
N TRP A 351 1.80 -13.53 -5.36
CA TRP A 351 2.88 -12.55 -5.39
C TRP A 351 2.36 -11.12 -5.24
N TYR A 352 1.30 -10.76 -5.98
CA TYR A 352 0.66 -9.45 -5.84
C TYR A 352 0.22 -9.19 -4.40
N ARG A 353 -0.52 -10.13 -3.79
CA ARG A 353 -0.98 -10.00 -2.40
C ARG A 353 0.17 -9.89 -1.42
N ARG A 354 1.19 -10.74 -1.59
CA ARG A 354 2.35 -10.75 -0.70
C ARG A 354 3.14 -9.46 -0.78
N ILE A 355 3.47 -8.98 -1.97
CA ILE A 355 4.22 -7.73 -2.16
C ILE A 355 3.42 -6.54 -1.63
N THR A 356 2.11 -6.50 -1.88
CA THR A 356 1.23 -5.47 -1.33
C THR A 356 1.20 -5.48 0.21
N ALA A 357 1.11 -6.66 0.83
CA ALA A 357 1.16 -6.79 2.29
C ALA A 357 2.51 -6.38 2.89
N GLU A 358 3.60 -6.51 2.15
CA GLU A 358 4.96 -6.13 2.57
C GLU A 358 5.37 -4.71 2.13
N HIS A 359 4.47 -3.91 1.57
CA HIS A 359 4.79 -2.59 1.00
C HIS A 359 5.60 -1.70 1.95
N ALA A 360 5.18 -1.57 3.22
CA ALA A 360 5.88 -0.75 4.23
C ALA A 360 7.32 -1.25 4.47
N GLN A 361 7.51 -2.56 4.46
CA GLN A 361 8.82 -3.18 4.68
C GLN A 361 9.72 -3.01 3.45
N LEU A 362 9.17 -3.14 2.23
CA LEU A 362 9.90 -2.91 0.97
C LEU A 362 10.41 -1.47 0.89
N ARG A 363 9.56 -0.50 1.25
CA ARG A 363 9.93 0.91 1.33
C ARG A 363 11.07 1.14 2.32
N THR A 364 10.96 0.58 3.54
CA THR A 364 11.99 0.69 4.56
C THR A 364 13.32 0.06 4.10
N ALA A 365 13.25 -1.07 3.41
CA ALA A 365 14.43 -1.75 2.87
C ALA A 365 15.12 -0.90 1.78
N LEU A 366 14.35 -0.36 0.82
CA LEU A 366 14.88 0.53 -0.22
C LEU A 366 15.53 1.78 0.36
N GLU A 367 14.88 2.44 1.33
CA GLU A 367 15.46 3.62 2.02
C GLU A 367 16.81 3.31 2.68
N HIS A 368 16.93 2.17 3.35
CA HIS A 368 18.18 1.75 3.95
C HIS A 368 19.25 1.43 2.90
N LEU A 369 18.90 0.63 1.88
CA LEU A 369 19.84 0.21 0.85
C LEU A 369 20.39 1.38 0.01
N LEU A 370 19.60 2.42 -0.25
CA LEU A 370 20.06 3.62 -0.96
C LEU A 370 21.32 4.26 -0.35
N THR A 371 21.52 4.08 0.95
CA THR A 371 22.70 4.61 1.66
C THR A 371 23.72 3.54 2.01
N ALA A 372 23.27 2.34 2.38
CA ALA A 372 24.14 1.27 2.87
C ALA A 372 24.69 0.38 1.75
N ASP A 373 23.87 0.07 0.73
CA ASP A 373 24.24 -0.74 -0.44
C ASP A 373 23.48 -0.27 -1.69
N PRO A 374 23.96 0.79 -2.37
CA PRO A 374 23.29 1.34 -3.53
C PRO A 374 23.11 0.34 -4.69
N THR A 375 23.96 -0.66 -4.80
CA THR A 375 23.82 -1.72 -5.83
C THR A 375 22.61 -2.59 -5.53
N ALA A 376 22.46 -3.05 -4.30
CA ALA A 376 21.28 -3.82 -3.87
C ALA A 376 20.00 -2.98 -3.95
N ALA A 377 20.04 -1.68 -3.68
CA ALA A 377 18.92 -0.76 -3.88
C ALA A 377 18.47 -0.72 -5.35
N LEU A 378 19.45 -0.59 -6.27
CA LEU A 378 19.20 -0.57 -7.71
C LEU A 378 18.59 -1.89 -8.19
N GLU A 379 19.16 -3.01 -7.78
CA GLU A 379 18.64 -4.35 -8.10
C GLU A 379 17.22 -4.54 -7.60
N MET A 380 16.97 -4.17 -6.34
CA MET A 380 15.64 -4.30 -5.71
C MET A 380 14.60 -3.41 -6.40
N ALA A 381 14.92 -2.13 -6.67
CA ALA A 381 14.02 -1.21 -7.35
C ALA A 381 13.69 -1.68 -8.77
N GLY A 382 14.69 -2.20 -9.50
CA GLY A 382 14.51 -2.78 -10.84
C GLY A 382 13.68 -4.07 -10.84
N ALA A 383 13.85 -4.94 -9.84
CA ALA A 383 13.09 -6.19 -9.69
C ALA A 383 11.60 -5.94 -9.39
N LEU A 384 11.25 -4.82 -8.79
CA LEU A 384 9.87 -4.44 -8.49
C LEU A 384 9.14 -3.78 -9.69
N TRP A 385 9.66 -3.85 -10.92
CA TRP A 385 9.07 -3.24 -12.12
C TRP A 385 7.57 -3.54 -12.29
N PHE A 386 7.16 -4.79 -12.04
CA PHE A 386 5.75 -5.20 -12.13
C PHE A 386 4.89 -4.52 -11.08
N TYR A 387 5.44 -4.27 -9.90
CA TYR A 387 4.74 -3.60 -8.80
C TYR A 387 4.51 -2.12 -9.11
N TRP A 388 5.53 -1.48 -9.68
CA TRP A 388 5.42 -0.09 -10.15
C TRP A 388 4.47 0.04 -11.33
N PHE A 389 4.65 -0.79 -12.35
CA PHE A 389 3.96 -0.69 -13.64
C PHE A 389 2.57 -1.33 -13.64
N ALA A 390 2.44 -2.60 -13.21
CA ALA A 390 1.20 -3.36 -13.32
C ALA A 390 0.26 -3.20 -12.13
N CYS A 391 0.80 -2.85 -10.94
CA CYS A 391 0.03 -2.75 -9.70
C CYS A 391 -0.26 -1.30 -9.26
N GLY A 392 0.13 -0.28 -10.06
CA GLY A 392 -0.30 1.11 -9.88
C GLY A 392 0.51 1.93 -8.88
N HIS A 393 1.78 1.57 -8.59
CA HIS A 393 2.69 2.32 -7.73
C HIS A 393 3.70 3.17 -8.56
N VAL A 394 3.20 3.87 -9.57
CA VAL A 394 4.03 4.49 -10.63
C VAL A 394 4.95 5.58 -10.10
N HIS A 395 4.41 6.53 -9.31
CA HIS A 395 5.19 7.65 -8.76
C HIS A 395 6.24 7.19 -7.75
N GLU A 396 5.87 6.32 -6.86
CA GLU A 396 6.78 5.77 -5.88
C GLU A 396 7.91 4.98 -6.55
N GLY A 397 7.54 4.14 -7.53
CA GLY A 397 8.51 3.40 -8.33
C GLY A 397 9.48 4.32 -9.06
N ARG A 398 8.98 5.38 -9.71
CA ARG A 398 9.81 6.39 -10.38
C ARG A 398 10.79 7.05 -9.40
N ALA A 399 10.29 7.50 -8.25
CA ALA A 399 11.12 8.17 -7.25
C ALA A 399 12.26 7.26 -6.72
N PHE A 400 11.97 6.00 -6.39
CA PHE A 400 13.00 5.06 -5.95
C PHE A 400 13.98 4.70 -7.07
N LEU A 401 13.51 4.50 -8.31
CA LEU A 401 14.35 4.19 -9.45
C LEU A 401 15.29 5.35 -9.81
N GLU A 402 14.79 6.59 -9.84
CA GLU A 402 15.61 7.79 -10.09
C GLU A 402 16.69 7.97 -9.00
N ARG A 403 16.33 7.81 -7.72
CA ARG A 403 17.28 7.89 -6.60
C ARG A 403 18.32 6.77 -6.66
N ALA A 404 17.92 5.54 -6.93
CA ALA A 404 18.84 4.40 -7.03
C ALA A 404 19.82 4.56 -8.21
N LEU A 405 19.33 4.97 -9.39
CA LEU A 405 20.15 5.23 -10.57
C LEU A 405 21.15 6.38 -10.36
N ALA A 406 20.81 7.37 -9.50
CA ALA A 406 21.68 8.50 -9.21
C ALA A 406 22.85 8.14 -8.28
N VAL A 407 22.67 7.19 -7.35
CA VAL A 407 23.68 6.86 -6.31
C VAL A 407 24.44 5.57 -6.60
N ALA A 408 23.84 4.62 -7.33
CA ALA A 408 24.48 3.33 -7.60
C ALA A 408 25.60 3.45 -8.65
N PRO A 409 26.68 2.64 -8.52
CA PRO A 409 27.65 2.50 -9.60
C PRO A 409 26.95 1.92 -10.84
N ARG A 410 27.44 2.23 -12.03
CA ARG A 410 26.94 1.67 -13.29
C ARG A 410 27.29 0.18 -13.39
N ALA A 411 26.62 -0.63 -12.58
CA ALA A 411 26.65 -2.09 -12.66
C ALA A 411 25.77 -2.51 -13.85
N GLU A 412 26.39 -2.93 -14.93
CA GLU A 412 25.80 -3.06 -16.28
C GLU A 412 24.42 -3.74 -16.28
N LEU A 413 24.28 -4.90 -15.63
CA LEU A 413 23.03 -5.67 -15.65
C LEU A 413 21.92 -5.01 -14.79
N ALA A 414 22.22 -4.67 -13.54
CA ALA A 414 21.27 -4.06 -12.63
C ALA A 414 20.84 -2.67 -13.10
N TYR A 415 21.78 -1.90 -13.63
CA TYR A 415 21.54 -0.56 -14.18
C TYR A 415 20.56 -0.60 -15.36
N ASN A 416 20.78 -1.50 -16.33
CA ASN A 416 19.87 -1.67 -17.47
C ASN A 416 18.47 -2.09 -17.04
N GLN A 417 18.35 -2.99 -16.05
CA GLN A 417 17.06 -3.41 -15.51
C GLN A 417 16.30 -2.26 -14.83
N ALA A 418 16.98 -1.47 -13.99
CA ALA A 418 16.38 -0.34 -13.31
C ALA A 418 16.00 0.78 -14.31
N LEU A 419 16.86 1.04 -15.29
CA LEU A 419 16.60 2.02 -16.34
C LEU A 419 15.38 1.63 -17.19
N TRP A 420 15.27 0.36 -17.57
CA TRP A 420 14.08 -0.17 -18.26
C TRP A 420 12.81 -0.02 -17.41
N SER A 421 12.90 -0.37 -16.11
CA SER A 421 11.80 -0.23 -15.16
C SER A 421 11.35 1.23 -15.02
N LEU A 422 12.31 2.18 -14.98
CA LEU A 422 12.04 3.62 -14.99
C LEU A 422 11.32 4.06 -16.26
N GLY A 423 11.76 3.59 -17.42
CA GLY A 423 11.12 3.88 -18.70
C GLY A 423 9.66 3.42 -18.74
N LEU A 424 9.32 2.29 -18.12
CA LEU A 424 7.93 1.83 -18.01
C LEU A 424 7.05 2.80 -17.17
N THR A 425 7.58 3.35 -16.09
CA THR A 425 6.85 4.35 -15.30
C THR A 425 6.61 5.63 -16.10
N MET A 426 7.60 6.07 -16.88
CA MET A 426 7.49 7.23 -17.77
C MET A 426 6.40 7.04 -18.84
N VAL A 427 6.31 5.84 -19.45
CA VAL A 427 5.23 5.52 -20.42
C VAL A 427 3.86 5.68 -19.78
N LEU A 428 3.64 5.17 -18.58
CA LEU A 428 2.36 5.30 -17.90
C LEU A 428 2.03 6.76 -17.54
N GLN A 429 3.02 7.55 -17.18
CA GLN A 429 2.85 8.97 -16.87
C GLN A 429 2.72 9.86 -18.10
N GLY A 430 2.97 9.33 -19.30
CA GLY A 430 2.87 10.06 -20.55
C GLY A 430 4.12 10.86 -20.93
N ASP A 431 5.25 10.62 -20.26
CA ASP A 431 6.57 11.25 -20.55
C ASP A 431 7.26 10.47 -21.69
N MET A 432 6.65 10.53 -22.89
CA MET A 432 7.02 9.67 -24.01
C MET A 432 8.39 9.98 -24.61
N ASP A 433 8.80 11.24 -24.62
CA ASP A 433 10.10 11.64 -25.16
C ASP A 433 11.25 11.12 -24.29
N GLU A 434 11.10 11.19 -22.97
CA GLU A 434 12.08 10.62 -22.04
C GLU A 434 12.06 9.10 -22.09
N ALA A 435 10.87 8.47 -22.09
CA ALA A 435 10.73 7.02 -22.22
C ALA A 435 11.41 6.49 -23.49
N ARG A 436 11.32 7.22 -24.62
CA ARG A 436 12.01 6.88 -25.87
C ARG A 436 13.53 6.95 -25.71
N ARG A 437 14.06 8.04 -25.14
CA ARG A 437 15.51 8.18 -24.89
C ARG A 437 16.04 7.05 -23.99
N VAL A 438 15.30 6.74 -22.95
CA VAL A 438 15.60 5.63 -22.03
C VAL A 438 15.55 4.28 -22.78
N GLY A 439 14.54 4.04 -23.61
CA GLY A 439 14.43 2.83 -24.43
C GLY A 439 15.59 2.64 -25.39
N GLU A 440 16.03 3.73 -26.05
CA GLU A 440 17.21 3.72 -26.92
C GLU A 440 18.50 3.43 -26.14
N GLN A 441 18.64 3.99 -24.93
CA GLN A 441 19.78 3.68 -24.06
C GLN A 441 19.76 2.22 -23.61
N CYS A 442 18.62 1.69 -23.17
CA CYS A 442 18.47 0.28 -22.81
C CYS A 442 18.85 -0.65 -23.98
N ALA A 443 18.48 -0.28 -25.22
CA ALA A 443 18.81 -1.07 -26.40
C ALA A 443 20.32 -1.08 -26.69
N ARG A 444 21.00 0.06 -26.55
CA ARG A 444 22.46 0.13 -26.70
C ARG A 444 23.18 -0.72 -25.67
N ASP A 445 22.76 -0.61 -24.41
CA ASP A 445 23.36 -1.35 -23.30
C ASP A 445 23.10 -2.85 -23.44
N ALA A 446 21.87 -3.26 -23.80
CA ALA A 446 21.52 -4.66 -24.03
C ALA A 446 22.33 -5.32 -25.15
N ALA A 447 22.58 -4.59 -26.25
CA ALA A 447 23.43 -5.07 -27.36
C ALA A 447 24.88 -5.30 -26.91
N HIS A 448 25.45 -4.45 -26.05
CA HIS A 448 26.77 -4.66 -25.45
C HIS A 448 26.82 -5.87 -24.51
N LEU A 449 25.74 -6.10 -23.78
CA LEU A 449 25.63 -7.22 -22.84
C LEU A 449 25.35 -8.57 -23.51
N ALA A 450 24.98 -8.56 -24.80
CA ALA A 450 24.57 -9.74 -25.57
C ALA A 450 23.47 -10.55 -24.87
N ASP A 451 22.50 -9.88 -24.21
CA ASP A 451 21.39 -10.48 -23.45
C ASP A 451 20.07 -10.36 -24.25
N PRO A 452 19.58 -11.45 -24.86
CA PRO A 452 18.39 -11.43 -25.70
C PRO A 452 17.13 -10.98 -24.97
N GLU A 453 16.96 -11.30 -23.68
CA GLU A 453 15.80 -10.88 -22.91
C GLU A 453 15.80 -9.35 -22.69
N ARG A 454 16.97 -8.75 -22.45
CA ARG A 454 17.10 -7.29 -22.32
C ARG A 454 16.89 -6.57 -23.64
N GLU A 455 17.32 -7.15 -24.74
CA GLU A 455 17.03 -6.62 -26.08
C GLU A 455 15.52 -6.59 -26.35
N LEU A 456 14.79 -7.65 -25.94
CA LEU A 456 13.33 -7.70 -26.05
C LEU A 456 12.65 -6.66 -25.15
N ARG A 457 13.11 -6.52 -23.90
CA ARG A 457 12.60 -5.50 -22.98
C ARG A 457 12.81 -4.09 -23.49
N ALA A 458 14.00 -3.79 -24.01
CA ALA A 458 14.31 -2.49 -24.61
C ALA A 458 13.47 -2.21 -25.86
N ALA A 459 13.28 -3.23 -26.70
CA ALA A 459 12.43 -3.12 -27.89
C ALA A 459 10.96 -2.83 -27.53
N TYR A 460 10.43 -3.49 -26.51
CA TYR A 460 9.10 -3.19 -26.00
C TYR A 460 8.97 -1.76 -25.52
N LEU A 461 9.91 -1.30 -24.67
CA LEU A 461 9.89 0.06 -24.13
C LEU A 461 9.91 1.10 -25.24
N HIS A 462 10.79 0.93 -26.21
CA HIS A 462 10.88 1.81 -27.38
C HIS A 462 9.59 1.76 -28.21
N ALA A 463 9.05 0.56 -28.47
CA ALA A 463 7.78 0.40 -29.18
C ALA A 463 6.60 1.07 -28.42
N ALA A 464 6.51 0.91 -27.11
CA ALA A 464 5.47 1.53 -26.29
C ALA A 464 5.55 3.06 -26.33
N SER A 465 6.75 3.64 -26.28
CA SER A 465 6.97 5.10 -26.30
C SER A 465 6.56 5.77 -27.61
N VAL A 466 6.49 5.03 -28.72
CA VAL A 466 6.03 5.55 -30.03
C VAL A 466 4.58 5.15 -30.33
N LEU A 467 4.10 3.99 -29.83
CA LEU A 467 2.74 3.51 -30.00
C LEU A 467 1.73 4.43 -29.31
N MET A 468 2.02 4.81 -28.08
CA MET A 468 1.08 5.62 -27.28
C MET A 468 0.81 7.00 -27.86
N PRO A 469 1.79 7.72 -28.44
CA PRO A 469 1.56 8.97 -29.18
C PRO A 469 0.84 8.79 -30.51
N GLY A 470 0.76 7.56 -31.07
CA GLY A 470 -0.03 7.27 -32.27
C GLY A 470 0.78 6.87 -33.51
N ASP A 471 1.98 6.32 -33.35
CA ASP A 471 2.76 5.71 -34.44
C ASP A 471 2.79 4.17 -34.34
N PRO A 472 1.69 3.48 -34.66
CA PRO A 472 1.62 2.01 -34.56
C PRO A 472 2.49 1.31 -35.61
N LEU A 473 2.79 1.94 -36.75
CA LEU A 473 3.65 1.36 -37.77
C LEU A 473 5.09 1.24 -37.26
N ARG A 474 5.59 2.30 -36.66
CA ARG A 474 6.93 2.31 -36.06
C ARG A 474 7.03 1.34 -34.88
N ALA A 475 6.02 1.27 -34.04
CA ALA A 475 5.96 0.30 -32.93
C ALA A 475 6.01 -1.15 -33.44
N LEU A 476 5.27 -1.46 -34.53
CA LEU A 476 5.29 -2.77 -35.18
C LEU A 476 6.66 -3.12 -35.74
N GLU A 477 7.37 -2.17 -36.34
CA GLU A 477 8.74 -2.34 -36.84
C GLU A 477 9.73 -2.67 -35.70
N LEU A 478 9.55 -2.07 -34.54
CA LEU A 478 10.44 -2.25 -33.39
C LEU A 478 10.20 -3.60 -32.66
N ALA A 479 8.94 -3.96 -32.39
CA ALA A 479 8.59 -5.13 -31.61
C ALA A 479 8.37 -6.39 -32.47
N GLY A 480 7.75 -6.26 -33.64
CA GLY A 480 7.26 -7.38 -34.45
C GLY A 480 8.34 -8.36 -34.91
N PRO A 481 9.48 -7.94 -35.51
CA PRO A 481 10.55 -8.86 -35.90
C PRO A 481 11.10 -9.66 -34.71
N ARG A 482 11.23 -9.03 -33.55
CA ARG A 482 11.75 -9.65 -32.31
C ARG A 482 10.76 -10.64 -31.71
N ALA A 483 9.46 -10.32 -31.73
CA ALA A 483 8.41 -11.23 -31.31
C ALA A 483 8.36 -12.51 -32.16
N ARG A 484 8.61 -12.41 -33.47
CA ARG A 484 8.65 -13.55 -34.41
C ARG A 484 9.94 -14.37 -34.29
N ALA A 485 11.11 -13.72 -34.20
CA ALA A 485 12.41 -14.39 -34.13
C ALA A 485 12.55 -15.28 -32.88
N ALA A 486 12.03 -14.84 -31.77
CA ALA A 486 12.05 -15.59 -30.51
C ALA A 486 11.14 -16.83 -30.50
N HIS A 487 10.19 -16.95 -31.44
CA HIS A 487 9.27 -18.11 -31.55
C HIS A 487 9.99 -19.41 -31.93
N GLY A 488 11.15 -19.35 -32.59
CA GLY A 488 11.97 -20.50 -32.98
C GLY A 488 12.88 -21.06 -31.88
N GLY A 489 13.01 -20.43 -30.74
CA GLY A 489 13.91 -20.79 -29.65
C GLY A 489 13.41 -20.38 -28.28
N ARG A 490 12.58 -21.17 -27.64
CA ARG A 490 12.26 -21.27 -26.19
C ARG A 490 12.38 -20.02 -25.28
N THR A 491 12.20 -18.80 -25.75
CA THR A 491 12.17 -17.60 -24.88
C THR A 491 10.73 -17.26 -24.53
N THR A 492 10.31 -17.60 -23.31
CA THR A 492 9.01 -17.25 -22.72
C THR A 492 9.15 -16.17 -21.63
N GLY A 493 10.20 -15.34 -21.73
CA GLY A 493 10.47 -14.29 -20.77
C GLY A 493 9.51 -13.09 -20.90
N PRO A 494 9.49 -12.19 -19.90
CA PRO A 494 8.67 -10.97 -19.89
C PRO A 494 8.82 -10.11 -21.15
N GLY A 495 10.05 -9.94 -21.63
CA GLY A 495 10.35 -9.11 -22.82
C GLY A 495 9.68 -9.62 -24.07
N TRP A 496 9.66 -10.95 -24.29
CA TRP A 496 9.00 -11.54 -25.44
C TRP A 496 7.47 -11.37 -25.38
N LEU A 497 6.85 -11.65 -24.22
CA LEU A 497 5.41 -11.48 -24.02
C LEU A 497 4.99 -10.02 -24.24
N LEU A 498 5.76 -9.08 -23.73
CA LEU A 498 5.54 -7.65 -23.92
C LEU A 498 5.68 -7.22 -25.40
N CYS A 499 6.67 -7.73 -26.13
CA CYS A 499 6.79 -7.49 -27.58
C CYS A 499 5.61 -8.06 -28.36
N LYS A 500 5.11 -9.26 -28.03
CA LYS A 500 3.90 -9.82 -28.64
C LYS A 500 2.68 -8.95 -28.35
N LEU A 501 2.53 -8.48 -27.13
CA LEU A 501 1.45 -7.57 -26.76
C LEU A 501 1.52 -6.27 -27.59
N SER A 502 2.69 -5.62 -27.66
CA SER A 502 2.89 -4.40 -28.46
C SER A 502 2.61 -4.63 -29.94
N THR A 503 3.01 -5.79 -30.48
CA THR A 503 2.72 -6.19 -31.88
C THR A 503 1.21 -6.30 -32.10
N SER A 504 0.49 -7.00 -31.22
CA SER A 504 -0.97 -7.17 -31.32
C SER A 504 -1.70 -5.82 -31.25
N TYR A 505 -1.28 -4.94 -30.34
CA TYR A 505 -1.81 -3.57 -30.24
C TYR A 505 -1.58 -2.76 -31.52
N SER A 506 -0.36 -2.81 -32.06
CA SER A 506 0.01 -2.07 -33.27
C SER A 506 -0.80 -2.54 -34.47
N LEU A 507 -1.03 -3.85 -34.63
CA LEU A 507 -1.86 -4.42 -35.69
C LEU A 507 -3.33 -3.97 -35.56
N CYS A 508 -3.91 -3.96 -34.35
CA CYS A 508 -5.24 -3.41 -34.12
C CYS A 508 -5.32 -1.92 -34.49
N ALA A 509 -4.34 -1.12 -34.09
CA ALA A 509 -4.32 0.31 -34.40
C ALA A 509 -4.16 0.62 -35.90
N LEU A 510 -3.57 -0.33 -36.66
CA LEU A 510 -3.45 -0.27 -38.12
C LEU A 510 -4.66 -0.82 -38.85
N GLY A 511 -5.72 -1.30 -38.14
CA GLY A 511 -6.89 -1.92 -38.74
C GLY A 511 -6.67 -3.35 -39.30
N ARG A 512 -5.53 -3.99 -38.96
CA ARG A 512 -5.17 -5.36 -39.39
C ARG A 512 -5.72 -6.38 -38.41
N PHE A 513 -7.05 -6.45 -38.30
CA PHE A 513 -7.74 -7.16 -37.21
C PHE A 513 -7.56 -8.68 -37.24
N GLU A 514 -7.50 -9.33 -38.42
CA GLU A 514 -7.25 -10.77 -38.49
C GLU A 514 -5.88 -11.14 -37.95
N GLU A 515 -4.83 -10.39 -38.34
CA GLU A 515 -3.48 -10.62 -37.89
C GLU A 515 -3.33 -10.28 -36.36
N ALA A 516 -3.99 -9.23 -35.89
CA ALA A 516 -4.06 -8.90 -34.48
C ALA A 516 -4.71 -10.03 -33.67
N THR A 517 -5.77 -10.64 -34.22
CA THR A 517 -6.47 -11.76 -33.58
C THR A 517 -5.58 -13.00 -33.48
N GLU A 518 -4.81 -13.32 -34.53
CA GLU A 518 -3.88 -14.45 -34.54
C GLU A 518 -2.77 -14.28 -33.52
N GLU A 519 -2.12 -13.11 -33.51
CA GLU A 519 -1.05 -12.77 -32.55
C GLU A 519 -1.56 -12.75 -31.10
N ALA A 520 -2.75 -12.19 -30.86
CA ALA A 520 -3.34 -12.14 -29.53
C ALA A 520 -3.80 -13.53 -29.02
N ARG A 521 -4.31 -14.40 -29.89
CA ARG A 521 -4.60 -15.82 -29.53
C ARG A 521 -3.33 -16.55 -29.14
N SER A 522 -2.29 -16.45 -29.95
CA SER A 522 -0.99 -17.04 -29.63
C SER A 522 -0.44 -16.55 -28.28
N LEU A 523 -0.50 -15.26 -28.02
CA LEU A 523 -0.11 -14.69 -26.72
C LEU A 523 -0.95 -15.27 -25.58
N ARG A 524 -2.28 -15.33 -25.77
CA ARG A 524 -3.22 -15.84 -24.76
C ARG A 524 -2.98 -17.31 -24.43
N GLU A 525 -2.66 -18.14 -25.42
CA GLU A 525 -2.35 -19.57 -25.27
C GLU A 525 -1.07 -19.76 -24.44
N VAL A 526 -0.01 -19.07 -24.80
CA VAL A 526 1.26 -19.12 -24.05
C VAL A 526 1.07 -18.65 -22.61
N CYS A 527 0.34 -17.56 -22.39
CA CYS A 527 0.03 -17.11 -21.03
C CYS A 527 -0.80 -18.13 -20.24
N ALA A 528 -1.71 -18.85 -20.90
CA ALA A 528 -2.49 -19.91 -20.27
C ALA A 528 -1.61 -21.11 -19.86
N GLU A 529 -0.66 -21.51 -20.69
CA GLU A 529 0.31 -22.57 -20.40
C GLU A 529 1.22 -22.19 -19.22
N LEU A 530 1.65 -20.93 -19.16
CA LEU A 530 2.46 -20.39 -18.04
C LEU A 530 1.64 -20.17 -16.76
N GLY A 531 0.31 -20.17 -16.83
CA GLY A 531 -0.58 -19.76 -15.73
C GLY A 531 -0.57 -18.25 -15.46
N GLU A 532 -0.03 -17.48 -16.40
CA GLU A 532 0.09 -16.02 -16.34
C GLU A 532 -1.28 -15.35 -16.61
N ARG A 533 -1.67 -14.36 -15.80
CA ARG A 533 -3.02 -13.77 -15.83
C ARG A 533 -3.02 -12.33 -16.32
N TRP A 534 -2.01 -11.55 -16.00
CA TRP A 534 -1.98 -10.11 -16.29
C TRP A 534 -1.87 -9.84 -17.79
N MET A 535 -0.92 -10.49 -18.45
CA MET A 535 -0.69 -10.37 -19.88
C MET A 535 -1.83 -11.05 -20.68
N ARG A 536 -2.31 -12.22 -20.19
CA ARG A 536 -3.46 -12.92 -20.77
C ARG A 536 -4.69 -12.03 -20.82
N ALA A 537 -4.93 -11.22 -19.78
CA ALA A 537 -6.04 -10.29 -19.77
C ALA A 537 -5.88 -9.16 -20.81
N TYR A 538 -4.66 -8.72 -21.11
CA TYR A 538 -4.41 -7.80 -22.22
C TYR A 538 -4.56 -8.47 -23.60
N ALA A 539 -4.21 -9.74 -23.74
CA ALA A 539 -4.52 -10.50 -24.97
C ALA A 539 -6.05 -10.59 -25.19
N ASP A 540 -6.83 -10.87 -24.14
CA ASP A 540 -8.30 -10.83 -24.21
C ASP A 540 -8.82 -9.42 -24.56
N TYR A 541 -8.16 -8.34 -24.11
CA TYR A 541 -8.48 -6.96 -24.52
C TYR A 541 -8.32 -6.77 -26.04
N ILE A 542 -7.21 -7.18 -26.62
CA ILE A 542 -6.96 -7.06 -28.07
C ILE A 542 -7.97 -7.88 -28.88
N LEU A 543 -8.26 -9.12 -28.44
CA LEU A 543 -9.29 -9.96 -29.06
C LEU A 543 -10.66 -9.29 -29.05
N ALA A 544 -11.00 -8.62 -27.95
CA ALA A 544 -12.26 -7.89 -27.85
C ALA A 544 -12.30 -6.66 -28.75
N VAL A 545 -11.21 -5.88 -28.85
CA VAL A 545 -11.11 -4.73 -29.76
C VAL A 545 -11.25 -5.17 -31.21
N ALA A 546 -10.57 -6.24 -31.61
CA ALA A 546 -10.67 -6.80 -32.98
C ALA A 546 -12.09 -7.28 -33.27
N ALA A 547 -12.72 -8.08 -32.38
CA ALA A 547 -14.09 -8.56 -32.52
C ALA A 547 -15.10 -7.41 -32.63
N LEU A 548 -14.98 -6.38 -31.76
CA LEU A 548 -15.84 -5.20 -31.82
C LEU A 548 -15.71 -4.46 -33.14
N SER A 549 -14.48 -4.30 -33.66
CA SER A 549 -14.22 -3.64 -34.94
C SER A 549 -14.73 -4.43 -36.13
N MET A 550 -14.82 -5.77 -36.04
CA MET A 550 -15.41 -6.65 -37.03
C MET A 550 -16.94 -6.81 -36.87
N GLY A 551 -17.56 -6.17 -35.89
CA GLY A 551 -19.01 -6.22 -35.63
C GLY A 551 -19.47 -7.42 -34.80
N ASP A 552 -18.57 -8.26 -34.29
CA ASP A 552 -18.92 -9.38 -33.41
C ASP A 552 -18.98 -8.93 -31.94
N HIS A 553 -20.11 -8.29 -31.60
CA HIS A 553 -20.35 -7.78 -30.25
C HIS A 553 -20.44 -8.87 -29.18
N GLY A 554 -20.91 -10.08 -29.57
CA GLY A 554 -21.00 -11.21 -28.63
C GLY A 554 -19.65 -11.73 -28.21
N GLU A 555 -18.75 -11.93 -29.17
CA GLU A 555 -17.37 -12.35 -28.93
C GLU A 555 -16.58 -11.27 -28.18
N ALA A 556 -16.75 -9.99 -28.54
CA ALA A 556 -16.17 -8.88 -27.84
C ALA A 556 -16.57 -8.89 -26.36
N ALA A 557 -17.85 -8.98 -26.04
CA ALA A 557 -18.34 -9.02 -24.66
C ALA A 557 -17.80 -10.23 -23.87
N ARG A 558 -17.62 -11.40 -24.52
CA ARG A 558 -17.05 -12.60 -23.91
C ARG A 558 -15.59 -12.37 -23.47
N HIS A 559 -14.77 -11.83 -24.37
CA HIS A 559 -13.37 -11.55 -24.10
C HIS A 559 -13.18 -10.48 -23.03
N VAL A 560 -13.97 -9.40 -23.06
CA VAL A 560 -13.88 -8.35 -22.04
C VAL A 560 -14.23 -8.87 -20.64
N ARG A 561 -15.24 -9.74 -20.51
CA ARG A 561 -15.57 -10.35 -19.21
C ARG A 561 -14.41 -11.20 -18.68
N ALA A 562 -13.73 -11.96 -19.54
CA ALA A 562 -12.54 -12.72 -19.18
C ALA A 562 -11.40 -11.79 -18.72
N MET A 563 -11.14 -10.71 -19.46
CA MET A 563 -10.18 -9.67 -19.10
C MET A 563 -10.46 -9.07 -17.71
N LEU A 564 -11.69 -8.58 -17.49
CA LEU A 564 -12.07 -7.94 -16.22
C LEU A 564 -11.94 -8.90 -15.03
N SER A 565 -12.24 -10.18 -15.21
CA SER A 565 -12.03 -11.19 -14.17
C SER A 565 -10.55 -11.30 -13.76
N GLY A 566 -9.63 -11.30 -14.72
CA GLY A 566 -8.19 -11.34 -14.47
C GLY A 566 -7.67 -10.06 -13.80
N LYS A 567 -8.08 -8.89 -14.32
CA LYS A 567 -7.62 -7.58 -13.84
C LYS A 567 -8.05 -7.27 -12.42
N ARG A 568 -9.27 -7.65 -12.01
CA ARG A 568 -9.76 -7.48 -10.63
C ARG A 568 -8.91 -8.22 -9.60
N LEU A 569 -8.42 -9.41 -9.94
CA LEU A 569 -7.59 -10.22 -9.02
C LEU A 569 -6.22 -9.58 -8.72
N LEU A 570 -5.74 -8.73 -9.64
CA LEU A 570 -4.44 -8.07 -9.57
C LEU A 570 -4.54 -6.57 -9.23
N GLY A 571 -5.74 -6.06 -8.97
CA GLY A 571 -5.95 -4.64 -8.69
C GLY A 571 -5.56 -3.69 -9.83
N ASP A 572 -5.48 -4.17 -11.08
CA ASP A 572 -5.08 -3.38 -12.26
C ASP A 572 -6.21 -2.41 -12.66
N ARG A 573 -6.17 -1.21 -12.08
CA ARG A 573 -7.20 -0.17 -12.24
C ARG A 573 -7.32 0.31 -13.68
N LEU A 574 -6.19 0.50 -14.36
CA LEU A 574 -6.16 0.88 -15.78
C LEU A 574 -6.86 -0.18 -16.64
N GLY A 575 -6.50 -1.44 -16.43
CA GLY A 575 -7.12 -2.54 -17.14
C GLY A 575 -8.62 -2.65 -16.89
N ILE A 576 -9.07 -2.40 -15.66
CA ILE A 576 -10.50 -2.40 -15.31
C ILE A 576 -11.22 -1.25 -16.03
N ALA A 577 -10.68 -0.04 -16.02
CA ALA A 577 -11.28 1.12 -16.69
C ALA A 577 -11.41 0.92 -18.21
N LEU A 578 -10.34 0.41 -18.86
CA LEU A 578 -10.33 0.02 -20.28
C LEU A 578 -11.40 -1.03 -20.59
N GLY A 579 -11.46 -2.07 -19.76
CA GLY A 579 -12.43 -3.16 -19.95
C GLY A 579 -13.88 -2.71 -19.81
N LEU A 580 -14.18 -1.79 -18.90
CA LEU A 580 -15.54 -1.28 -18.70
C LEU A 580 -16.02 -0.45 -19.89
N ASP A 581 -15.20 0.41 -20.48
CA ASP A 581 -15.54 1.16 -21.68
C ASP A 581 -15.78 0.23 -22.88
N LEU A 582 -14.91 -0.77 -23.06
CA LEU A 582 -15.03 -1.74 -24.14
C LEU A 582 -16.25 -2.66 -23.97
N LEU A 583 -16.53 -3.10 -22.71
CA LEU A 583 -17.73 -3.89 -22.44
C LEU A 583 -19.01 -3.09 -22.70
N ALA A 584 -19.01 -1.80 -22.36
CA ALA A 584 -20.14 -0.92 -22.63
C ALA A 584 -20.41 -0.81 -24.15
N ALA A 585 -19.36 -0.64 -24.96
CA ALA A 585 -19.51 -0.59 -26.42
C ALA A 585 -20.03 -1.93 -27.00
N ALA A 586 -19.51 -3.06 -26.50
CA ALA A 586 -19.98 -4.39 -26.94
C ALA A 586 -21.45 -4.64 -26.56
N VAL A 587 -21.84 -4.29 -25.33
CA VAL A 587 -23.22 -4.49 -24.84
C VAL A 587 -24.21 -3.54 -25.53
N ALA A 588 -23.79 -2.30 -25.82
CA ALA A 588 -24.60 -1.37 -26.62
C ALA A 588 -24.87 -1.92 -28.02
N GLY A 589 -23.85 -2.52 -28.65
CA GLY A 589 -24.01 -3.19 -29.95
C GLY A 589 -24.93 -4.43 -29.93
N LEU A 590 -25.10 -5.06 -28.75
CA LEU A 590 -26.09 -6.15 -28.54
C LEU A 590 -27.50 -5.62 -28.24
N GLY A 591 -27.71 -4.31 -28.16
CA GLY A 591 -28.99 -3.66 -27.92
C GLY A 591 -29.36 -3.40 -26.45
N ASP A 592 -28.52 -3.75 -25.49
CA ASP A 592 -28.78 -3.46 -24.07
C ASP A 592 -28.20 -2.08 -23.68
N GLY A 593 -28.93 -1.02 -24.07
CA GLY A 593 -28.53 0.37 -23.82
C GLY A 593 -28.49 0.75 -22.35
N GLU A 594 -29.35 0.14 -21.49
CA GLU A 594 -29.36 0.46 -20.07
C GLU A 594 -28.12 -0.08 -19.34
N LEU A 595 -27.75 -1.32 -19.60
CA LEU A 595 -26.51 -1.89 -19.06
C LEU A 595 -25.29 -1.16 -19.59
N ALA A 596 -25.26 -0.79 -20.88
CA ALA A 596 -24.18 0.00 -21.45
C ALA A 596 -24.01 1.34 -20.75
N ALA A 597 -25.09 2.09 -20.50
CA ALA A 597 -25.07 3.35 -19.77
C ALA A 597 -24.53 3.18 -18.33
N ARG A 598 -24.97 2.15 -17.63
CA ARG A 598 -24.42 1.81 -16.29
C ARG A 598 -22.94 1.51 -16.32
N LEU A 599 -22.48 0.70 -17.29
CA LEU A 599 -21.06 0.37 -17.46
C LEU A 599 -20.22 1.60 -17.78
N LEU A 600 -20.71 2.52 -18.62
CA LEU A 600 -20.06 3.80 -18.92
C LEU A 600 -19.95 4.69 -17.66
N GLY A 601 -20.98 4.70 -16.82
CA GLY A 601 -20.96 5.38 -15.53
C GLY A 601 -19.92 4.78 -14.57
N THR A 602 -19.91 3.45 -14.43
CA THR A 602 -18.90 2.75 -13.62
C THR A 602 -17.49 2.97 -14.19
N GLY A 603 -17.31 2.88 -15.51
CA GLY A 603 -16.05 3.18 -16.19
C GLY A 603 -15.58 4.61 -15.93
N HIS A 604 -16.49 5.60 -15.94
CA HIS A 604 -16.17 6.98 -15.58
C HIS A 604 -15.61 7.08 -14.16
N ALA A 605 -16.21 6.41 -13.18
CA ALA A 605 -15.71 6.39 -11.81
C ALA A 605 -14.30 5.77 -11.73
N TRP A 606 -14.04 4.67 -12.45
CA TRP A 606 -12.73 4.04 -12.51
C TRP A 606 -11.68 4.92 -13.21
N TRP A 607 -12.02 5.60 -14.33
CA TRP A 607 -11.11 6.55 -14.98
C TRP A 607 -10.69 7.70 -14.07
N ARG A 608 -11.57 8.12 -13.17
CA ARG A 608 -11.21 9.11 -12.13
C ARG A 608 -10.19 8.58 -11.13
N THR A 609 -10.10 7.27 -10.91
CA THR A 609 -9.03 6.68 -10.08
C THR A 609 -7.72 6.50 -10.85
N VAL A 610 -7.78 6.41 -12.18
CA VAL A 610 -6.59 6.36 -13.04
C VAL A 610 -5.93 7.74 -13.20
N GLY A 611 -6.69 8.83 -13.00
CA GLY A 611 -6.20 10.21 -13.09
C GLY A 611 -6.10 10.75 -14.52
N ARG A 612 -6.16 9.91 -15.55
CA ARG A 612 -6.05 10.31 -16.97
C ARG A 612 -7.13 9.63 -17.81
N PRO A 613 -8.22 10.37 -18.13
CA PRO A 613 -9.32 9.80 -18.92
C PRO A 613 -8.84 9.23 -20.26
N GLN A 614 -9.17 7.97 -20.54
CA GLN A 614 -8.78 7.20 -21.72
C GLN A 614 -7.29 7.34 -22.09
N MET A 615 -6.41 7.56 -21.10
CA MET A 615 -4.97 7.82 -21.28
C MET A 615 -4.66 8.96 -22.28
N GLY A 616 -5.63 9.85 -22.56
CA GLY A 616 -5.53 10.86 -23.59
C GLY A 616 -5.51 10.31 -25.02
N SER A 617 -5.81 9.03 -25.22
CA SER A 617 -5.78 8.36 -26.52
C SER A 617 -7.07 8.62 -27.31
N PRO A 618 -6.99 9.15 -28.55
CA PRO A 618 -8.17 9.34 -29.40
C PRO A 618 -8.91 8.03 -29.71
N SER A 619 -8.20 6.92 -29.88
CA SER A 619 -8.78 5.61 -30.18
C SER A 619 -9.59 5.05 -29.01
N LEU A 620 -9.07 5.17 -27.77
CA LEU A 620 -9.79 4.74 -26.57
C LEU A 620 -11.04 5.60 -26.34
N LYS A 621 -10.93 6.90 -26.59
CA LYS A 621 -12.07 7.82 -26.52
C LYS A 621 -13.14 7.46 -27.56
N ALA A 622 -12.74 7.14 -28.78
CA ALA A 622 -13.66 6.77 -29.87
C ALA A 622 -14.51 5.54 -29.52
N VAL A 623 -13.93 4.51 -28.89
CA VAL A 623 -14.64 3.31 -28.41
C VAL A 623 -15.71 3.70 -27.38
N ARG A 624 -15.36 4.52 -26.40
CA ARG A 624 -16.28 5.02 -25.37
C ARG A 624 -17.42 5.82 -26.00
N ASP A 625 -17.08 6.79 -26.87
CA ASP A 625 -18.05 7.67 -27.53
C ASP A 625 -19.02 6.87 -28.44
N GLN A 626 -18.52 5.78 -29.05
CA GLN A 626 -19.37 4.87 -29.84
C GLN A 626 -20.39 4.17 -28.93
N GLY A 627 -19.95 3.59 -27.83
CA GLY A 627 -20.83 2.92 -26.86
C GLY A 627 -21.89 3.88 -26.31
N GLU A 628 -21.51 5.13 -26.00
CA GLU A 628 -22.43 6.15 -25.53
C GLU A 628 -23.49 6.52 -26.58
N ARG A 629 -23.07 6.79 -27.83
CA ARG A 629 -24.02 7.10 -28.92
C ARG A 629 -25.01 5.96 -29.15
N GLN A 630 -24.57 4.71 -29.17
CA GLN A 630 -25.43 3.55 -29.35
C GLN A 630 -26.39 3.37 -28.16
N ALA A 631 -25.92 3.53 -26.95
CA ALA A 631 -26.77 3.42 -25.76
C ALA A 631 -27.84 4.53 -25.73
N ARG A 632 -27.47 5.79 -26.02
CA ARG A 632 -28.43 6.90 -26.12
C ARG A 632 -29.47 6.68 -27.23
N ALA A 633 -29.06 6.17 -28.37
CA ALA A 633 -29.97 5.84 -29.46
C ALA A 633 -30.97 4.74 -29.06
N ALA A 634 -30.56 3.78 -28.22
CA ALA A 634 -31.41 2.65 -27.81
C ALA A 634 -32.43 3.03 -26.72
N ILE A 635 -32.08 3.87 -25.74
CA ILE A 635 -32.93 4.13 -24.56
C ILE A 635 -33.32 5.59 -24.37
N GLY A 636 -32.78 6.52 -25.17
CA GLY A 636 -32.99 7.97 -25.05
C GLY A 636 -32.14 8.61 -23.94
N ASP A 637 -31.96 9.94 -24.04
CA ASP A 637 -31.04 10.69 -23.16
C ASP A 637 -31.42 10.64 -21.68
N ALA A 638 -32.71 10.76 -21.36
CA ALA A 638 -33.14 10.79 -19.95
C ALA A 638 -32.88 9.46 -19.22
N ALA A 639 -33.16 8.32 -19.87
CA ALA A 639 -32.91 7.00 -19.34
C ALA A 639 -31.39 6.72 -19.26
N PHE A 640 -30.63 7.16 -20.27
CA PHE A 640 -29.18 7.06 -20.27
C PHE A 640 -28.57 7.79 -19.07
N GLU A 641 -28.92 9.05 -18.82
CA GLU A 641 -28.39 9.84 -17.72
C GLU A 641 -28.74 9.23 -16.34
N ALA A 642 -29.92 8.65 -16.20
CA ALA A 642 -30.32 7.97 -14.97
C ALA A 642 -29.48 6.71 -14.73
N ALA A 643 -29.33 5.87 -15.75
CA ALA A 643 -28.52 4.63 -15.68
C ALA A 643 -27.02 4.95 -15.48
N PHE A 644 -26.49 5.96 -16.18
CA PHE A 644 -25.11 6.42 -16.05
C PHE A 644 -24.80 6.88 -14.62
N ARG A 645 -25.66 7.74 -14.03
CA ARG A 645 -25.51 8.18 -12.63
C ARG A 645 -25.54 7.02 -11.66
N GLY A 646 -26.42 6.03 -11.89
CA GLY A 646 -26.46 4.82 -11.09
C GLY A 646 -25.15 4.03 -11.14
N GLY A 647 -24.54 3.92 -12.33
CA GLY A 647 -23.24 3.31 -12.51
C GLY A 647 -22.09 4.10 -11.88
N ALA A 648 -22.09 5.42 -12.04
CA ALA A 648 -21.05 6.30 -11.49
C ALA A 648 -21.05 6.38 -9.95
N ALA A 649 -22.18 6.08 -9.31
CA ALA A 649 -22.29 5.99 -7.85
C ALA A 649 -21.84 4.62 -7.29
N ALA A 650 -21.53 3.63 -8.14
CA ALA A 650 -21.06 2.33 -7.70
C ALA A 650 -19.66 2.43 -7.07
N PRO A 651 -19.39 1.71 -5.97
CA PRO A 651 -18.08 1.73 -5.35
C PRO A 651 -17.01 1.18 -6.30
N THR A 652 -15.83 1.81 -6.30
CA THR A 652 -14.66 1.43 -7.12
C THR A 652 -13.63 0.60 -6.36
N GLY A 653 -13.94 0.15 -5.15
CA GLY A 653 -13.04 -0.64 -4.31
C GLY A 653 -13.73 -1.78 -3.59
#